data_f8e4200abb9ded2944f50a036a92f49a
#
_entry.id   f8e4200abb9ded2944f50a036a92f49a
#
_cell.length_a   1.000
_cell.length_b   1.000
_cell.length_c   1.000
_cell.angle_alpha   90.00
_cell.angle_beta   90.00
_cell.angle_gamma   90.00
#
_symmetry.space_group_name_H-M   'P 1'
#
loop_
_entity.id
_entity.type
_entity.pdbx_description
1 polymer ?
#
loop_
_entity_poly.entity_id
_entity_poly.type
_entity_poly.pdbx_seq_one_letter_code
_entity_poly.pdbx_strand_id
1 'polypeptide(L)'
;MGLFKTYSEKEVKRVMPIVKKINEMEDEMSKLSDHELRQKTDYFKKQLADGKTLNDILPEAFAVVREASKRVLGMRHFDVQLIGGIILHQGRIAEMKTGEGKTLVATLPVYLNALEGKGVHVITVNDYLAKRDSEWMGKLYKFLGLSVGLVIAGMGPKAKQEAYAADVTYGTNNEFGFDYLRDNMVIYKNQLVQRGLHYAIVDEIDSILIDEARTPLIISGRANQSSDLYKKADSFVRKLTPKVIVEEDVKDFEQAEDNENYDYIVDLKAKSASLTQKGIKKAEEAFNLENFNDLENSTLVHHVNQALRAHGVMKKDIDYIVKDGEVLIVDEFTGRIMYGRRYNNGLHQAIEAKEHVKIADESKTLATITFQNYFRMYDKLSGMTGTAMTEEAEFEEIYNLDVVAIPTNKPMIRKDENDVIYKNEKAKFNAIVKSIKESHEKGQPVLVGTVSIEKSEKLSGLLRKEGIKHEVLNAKYHEKEAEIIAQAGKFGAVTIATNMAGRGTDIILGGNSEFLAKQEMRKNKVPHEIIEEANTYYETDDQEILKAREEFNKLVKKYDDEIKEEKEKVINAGGLKIIGTERHESRRIDNQLRGRSGRQGDIGESKFYIALDDDLMKIFGGDTITKVYNTLGADENMPIDSRIISKAVENAQKKVEGRNFSIRKNVLKYDDVMNAQREIIYGQRKEVLDGENIHDSIMSMISAVAEAMVNMYVEDEKGNVNVESLNQDILNTYGIDMLDFIKENSSDSEKILEELEKRANEKYAQKEEEIGSDDMRELERIVMLKVVDEKWMNHIDNMDELKNGIGLRAYGQQDPVVKYRIEGMDMFEEMISDIKVDVTKILMNIRQQAENKRQETVKITGAALEAIHSVDGGEKIGTDVDRTIRNEGPKIGRNDKCPCGSGKKYKNCCGKNQ
;
A
#
# COMPACT_ATOMS: atom_id res chain seq x y z
N MET A 1 -39.88 0.44 -16.24
CA MET A 1 -38.92 -0.32 -17.07
C MET A 1 -38.41 0.60 -18.15
N GLY A 2 -37.09 0.96 -18.11
CA GLY A 2 -36.51 1.87 -19.10
C GLY A 2 -36.44 1.19 -20.47
N LEU A 3 -36.81 1.91 -21.50
CA LEU A 3 -36.76 1.48 -22.91
C LEU A 3 -35.34 1.22 -23.43
N PHE A 4 -34.32 1.62 -22.68
CA PHE A 4 -32.91 1.46 -23.06
C PHE A 4 -32.17 0.58 -22.07
N LYS A 5 -31.43 -0.41 -22.59
CA LYS A 5 -30.53 -1.24 -21.82
C LYS A 5 -29.34 -0.41 -21.29
N THR A 6 -28.91 -0.68 -20.05
CA THR A 6 -27.69 -0.10 -19.48
C THR A 6 -26.45 -0.58 -20.24
N TYR A 7 -25.32 0.08 -20.05
CA TYR A 7 -24.05 -0.33 -20.62
C TYR A 7 -23.71 -1.77 -20.23
N SER A 8 -23.74 -2.07 -18.94
CA SER A 8 -23.46 -3.42 -18.42
C SER A 8 -24.39 -4.50 -19.01
N GLU A 9 -25.71 -4.22 -19.18
CA GLU A 9 -26.64 -5.17 -19.80
C GLU A 9 -26.31 -5.46 -21.27
N LYS A 10 -25.76 -4.48 -22.00
CA LYS A 10 -25.31 -4.67 -23.39
C LYS A 10 -24.06 -5.55 -23.42
N GLU A 11 -23.09 -5.30 -22.55
CA GLU A 11 -21.85 -6.06 -22.46
C GLU A 11 -22.10 -7.50 -22.00
N VAL A 12 -22.93 -7.71 -20.99
CA VAL A 12 -23.37 -9.07 -20.59
C VAL A 12 -24.01 -9.81 -21.78
N LYS A 13 -24.88 -9.13 -22.57
CA LYS A 13 -25.47 -9.74 -23.76
C LYS A 13 -24.42 -10.06 -24.83
N ARG A 14 -23.36 -9.26 -24.95
CA ARG A 14 -22.28 -9.46 -25.94
C ARG A 14 -21.46 -10.71 -25.64
N VAL A 15 -21.24 -11.05 -24.36
CA VAL A 15 -20.45 -12.22 -23.96
C VAL A 15 -21.29 -13.50 -23.84
N MET A 16 -22.62 -13.43 -23.79
CA MET A 16 -23.52 -14.58 -23.70
C MET A 16 -23.30 -15.67 -24.76
N PRO A 17 -22.98 -15.37 -26.03
CA PRO A 17 -22.67 -16.41 -27.02
C PRO A 17 -21.45 -17.28 -26.63
N ILE A 18 -20.44 -16.68 -25.98
CA ILE A 18 -19.27 -17.39 -25.49
C ILE A 18 -19.67 -18.32 -24.33
N VAL A 19 -20.49 -17.84 -23.40
CA VAL A 19 -21.04 -18.64 -22.29
C VAL A 19 -21.81 -19.84 -22.80
N LYS A 20 -22.66 -19.66 -23.83
CA LYS A 20 -23.39 -20.77 -24.45
C LYS A 20 -22.42 -21.83 -25.01
N LYS A 21 -21.39 -21.39 -25.72
CA LYS A 21 -20.38 -22.29 -26.27
C LYS A 21 -19.64 -23.07 -25.18
N ILE A 22 -19.33 -22.44 -24.04
CA ILE A 22 -18.74 -23.12 -22.87
C ILE A 22 -19.71 -24.16 -22.31
N ASN A 23 -21.00 -23.85 -22.23
CA ASN A 23 -22.03 -24.76 -21.73
C ASN A 23 -22.21 -25.99 -22.68
N GLU A 24 -22.14 -25.79 -23.99
CA GLU A 24 -22.22 -26.85 -24.98
C GLU A 24 -21.08 -27.87 -24.88
N MET A 25 -19.90 -27.45 -24.37
CA MET A 25 -18.72 -28.31 -24.16
C MET A 25 -18.74 -29.09 -22.85
N GLU A 26 -19.68 -28.81 -21.92
CA GLU A 26 -19.69 -29.41 -20.57
C GLU A 26 -19.74 -30.95 -20.60
N ASP A 27 -20.62 -31.55 -21.45
CA ASP A 27 -20.78 -32.97 -21.58
C ASP A 27 -19.51 -33.64 -22.15
N GLU A 28 -18.79 -32.98 -23.03
CA GLU A 28 -17.53 -33.45 -23.57
C GLU A 28 -16.44 -33.48 -22.50
N MET A 29 -16.28 -32.37 -21.78
CA MET A 29 -15.27 -32.25 -20.70
C MET A 29 -15.53 -33.24 -19.56
N SER A 30 -16.78 -33.51 -19.23
CA SER A 30 -17.18 -34.44 -18.17
C SER A 30 -16.75 -35.88 -18.43
N LYS A 31 -16.56 -36.29 -19.70
CA LYS A 31 -16.14 -37.62 -20.10
C LYS A 31 -14.65 -37.83 -20.06
N LEU A 32 -13.86 -36.75 -20.02
CA LEU A 32 -12.41 -36.84 -19.96
C LEU A 32 -11.95 -37.37 -18.60
N SER A 33 -10.91 -38.21 -18.60
CA SER A 33 -10.22 -38.60 -17.36
C SER A 33 -9.43 -37.42 -16.79
N ASP A 34 -9.02 -37.53 -15.51
CA ASP A 34 -8.22 -36.48 -14.85
C ASP A 34 -6.89 -36.24 -15.57
N HIS A 35 -6.29 -37.30 -16.11
CA HIS A 35 -5.07 -37.23 -16.91
C HIS A 35 -5.30 -36.46 -18.24
N GLU A 36 -6.39 -36.73 -18.94
CA GLU A 36 -6.74 -36.05 -20.20
C GLU A 36 -7.09 -34.57 -19.96
N LEU A 37 -7.78 -34.26 -18.86
CA LEU A 37 -8.03 -32.84 -18.46
C LEU A 37 -6.72 -32.09 -18.20
N ARG A 38 -5.76 -32.74 -17.53
CA ARG A 38 -4.44 -32.13 -17.27
C ARG A 38 -3.66 -31.95 -18.58
N GLN A 39 -3.71 -32.90 -19.51
CA GLN A 39 -3.05 -32.78 -20.81
C GLN A 39 -3.61 -31.66 -21.69
N LYS A 40 -4.84 -31.15 -21.43
CA LYS A 40 -5.39 -29.99 -22.11
C LYS A 40 -4.52 -28.74 -21.89
N THR A 41 -3.84 -28.62 -20.78
CA THR A 41 -2.91 -27.50 -20.52
C THR A 41 -1.76 -27.48 -21.53
N ASP A 42 -1.12 -28.63 -21.78
CA ASP A 42 -0.04 -28.73 -22.78
C ASP A 42 -0.57 -28.54 -24.20
N TYR A 43 -1.76 -29.04 -24.48
CA TYR A 43 -2.45 -28.81 -25.74
C TYR A 43 -2.72 -27.34 -26.00
N PHE A 44 -3.19 -26.57 -25.02
CA PHE A 44 -3.41 -25.12 -25.16
C PHE A 44 -2.09 -24.36 -25.31
N LYS A 45 -1.06 -24.68 -24.52
CA LYS A 45 0.28 -24.08 -24.68
C LYS A 45 0.83 -24.30 -26.10
N LYS A 46 0.62 -25.49 -26.67
CA LYS A 46 0.99 -25.77 -28.06
C LYS A 46 0.18 -24.96 -29.07
N GLN A 47 -1.14 -24.83 -28.88
CA GLN A 47 -1.98 -24.00 -29.74
C GLN A 47 -1.56 -22.52 -29.77
N LEU A 48 -1.16 -21.97 -28.60
CA LEU A 48 -0.61 -20.62 -28.50
C LEU A 48 0.73 -20.51 -29.25
N ALA A 49 1.61 -21.49 -29.11
CA ALA A 49 2.87 -21.56 -29.86
C ALA A 49 2.65 -21.66 -31.38
N ASP A 50 1.56 -22.33 -31.82
CA ASP A 50 1.14 -22.44 -33.22
C ASP A 50 0.42 -21.18 -33.75
N GLY A 51 0.33 -20.09 -32.95
CA GLY A 51 -0.17 -18.78 -33.35
C GLY A 51 -1.63 -18.49 -33.06
N LYS A 52 -2.36 -19.36 -32.31
CA LYS A 52 -3.69 -19.02 -31.79
C LYS A 52 -3.61 -17.99 -30.69
N THR A 53 -4.67 -17.21 -30.54
CA THR A 53 -4.79 -16.23 -29.44
C THR A 53 -5.47 -16.84 -28.23
N LEU A 54 -5.31 -16.19 -27.05
CA LEU A 54 -6.04 -16.57 -25.84
C LEU A 54 -7.57 -16.54 -26.05
N ASN A 55 -8.08 -15.61 -26.86
CA ASN A 55 -9.51 -15.53 -27.19
C ASN A 55 -10.02 -16.74 -28.00
N ASP A 56 -9.18 -17.32 -28.84
CA ASP A 56 -9.55 -18.50 -29.64
C ASP A 56 -9.73 -19.74 -28.79
N ILE A 57 -8.91 -19.90 -27.76
CA ILE A 57 -8.91 -21.06 -26.84
C ILE A 57 -9.80 -20.84 -25.61
N LEU A 58 -10.22 -19.60 -25.31
CA LEU A 58 -10.99 -19.23 -24.12
C LEU A 58 -12.20 -20.15 -23.85
N PRO A 59 -13.09 -20.45 -24.82
CA PRO A 59 -14.27 -21.24 -24.50
C PRO A 59 -13.92 -22.64 -24.01
N GLU A 60 -12.96 -23.30 -24.65
CA GLU A 60 -12.52 -24.65 -24.28
C GLU A 60 -11.73 -24.62 -22.96
N ALA A 61 -10.85 -23.65 -22.77
CA ALA A 61 -10.09 -23.49 -21.53
C ALA A 61 -11.02 -23.25 -20.31
N PHE A 62 -12.04 -22.42 -20.44
CA PHE A 62 -13.03 -22.19 -19.38
C PHE A 62 -13.88 -23.44 -19.08
N ALA A 63 -14.21 -24.23 -20.12
CA ALA A 63 -14.91 -25.50 -19.92
C ALA A 63 -14.03 -26.51 -19.13
N VAL A 64 -12.73 -26.58 -19.43
CA VAL A 64 -11.75 -27.41 -18.69
C VAL A 64 -11.65 -26.96 -17.24
N VAL A 65 -11.49 -25.65 -16.96
CA VAL A 65 -11.42 -25.12 -15.60
C VAL A 65 -12.69 -25.43 -14.83
N ARG A 66 -13.86 -25.27 -15.45
CA ARG A 66 -15.15 -25.55 -14.81
C ARG A 66 -15.30 -27.01 -14.40
N GLU A 67 -14.93 -27.95 -15.27
CA GLU A 67 -14.99 -29.38 -14.93
C GLU A 67 -13.94 -29.75 -13.88
N ALA A 68 -12.70 -29.24 -14.01
CA ALA A 68 -11.67 -29.43 -13.00
C ALA A 68 -12.07 -28.89 -11.63
N SER A 69 -12.68 -27.70 -11.57
CA SER A 69 -13.21 -27.09 -10.34
C SER A 69 -14.30 -27.95 -9.70
N LYS A 70 -15.18 -28.51 -10.49
CA LYS A 70 -16.22 -29.43 -10.01
C LYS A 70 -15.62 -30.69 -9.38
N ARG A 71 -14.56 -31.25 -9.96
CA ARG A 71 -13.89 -32.46 -9.44
C ARG A 71 -13.04 -32.19 -8.21
N VAL A 72 -12.22 -31.11 -8.24
CA VAL A 72 -11.21 -30.81 -7.20
C VAL A 72 -11.81 -30.07 -6.02
N LEU A 73 -12.67 -29.08 -6.29
CA LEU A 73 -13.24 -28.19 -5.28
C LEU A 73 -14.71 -28.51 -4.93
N GLY A 74 -15.36 -29.38 -5.69
CA GLY A 74 -16.79 -29.64 -5.55
C GLY A 74 -17.68 -28.49 -6.04
N MET A 75 -17.11 -27.49 -6.71
CA MET A 75 -17.77 -26.25 -7.11
C MET A 75 -17.85 -26.12 -8.63
N ARG A 76 -19.08 -26.05 -9.17
CA ARG A 76 -19.31 -25.76 -10.58
C ARG A 76 -19.58 -24.28 -10.80
N HIS A 77 -18.84 -23.63 -11.69
CA HIS A 77 -19.07 -22.24 -12.06
C HIS A 77 -20.47 -22.03 -12.66
N PHE A 78 -21.19 -21.02 -12.15
CA PHE A 78 -22.46 -20.56 -12.72
C PHE A 78 -22.24 -19.71 -13.97
N ASP A 79 -23.27 -19.54 -14.78
CA ASP A 79 -23.19 -18.71 -16.01
C ASP A 79 -22.77 -17.25 -15.70
N VAL A 80 -23.26 -16.68 -14.61
CA VAL A 80 -22.86 -15.32 -14.16
C VAL A 80 -21.37 -15.27 -13.79
N GLN A 81 -20.81 -16.36 -13.27
CA GLN A 81 -19.38 -16.47 -12.95
C GLN A 81 -18.53 -16.61 -14.21
N LEU A 82 -19.02 -17.33 -15.25
CA LEU A 82 -18.37 -17.38 -16.56
C LEU A 82 -18.33 -15.98 -17.21
N ILE A 83 -19.45 -15.21 -17.12
CA ILE A 83 -19.49 -13.83 -17.59
C ILE A 83 -18.41 -13.00 -16.85
N GLY A 84 -18.35 -13.08 -15.53
CA GLY A 84 -17.33 -12.40 -14.73
C GLY A 84 -15.90 -12.73 -15.16
N GLY A 85 -15.60 -14.02 -15.36
CA GLY A 85 -14.29 -14.49 -15.85
C GLY A 85 -13.93 -13.95 -17.24
N ILE A 86 -14.90 -13.85 -18.16
CA ILE A 86 -14.68 -13.27 -19.49
C ILE A 86 -14.36 -11.76 -19.40
N ILE A 87 -15.11 -11.03 -18.57
CA ILE A 87 -14.88 -9.59 -18.35
C ILE A 87 -13.48 -9.35 -17.75
N LEU A 88 -13.08 -10.13 -16.75
CA LEU A 88 -11.73 -10.07 -16.17
C LEU A 88 -10.65 -10.37 -17.22
N HIS A 89 -10.85 -11.38 -18.06
CA HIS A 89 -9.89 -11.68 -19.14
C HIS A 89 -9.74 -10.52 -20.13
N GLN A 90 -10.80 -9.73 -20.33
CA GLN A 90 -10.77 -8.56 -21.22
C GLN A 90 -10.00 -7.35 -20.63
N GLY A 91 -9.43 -7.46 -19.42
CA GLY A 91 -8.74 -6.34 -18.77
C GLY A 91 -9.73 -5.28 -18.24
N ARG A 92 -10.83 -5.70 -17.65
CA ARG A 92 -11.93 -4.84 -17.18
C ARG A 92 -12.29 -5.15 -15.73
N ILE A 93 -13.12 -4.32 -15.11
CA ILE A 93 -13.60 -4.55 -13.75
C ILE A 93 -14.94 -5.29 -13.78
N ALA A 94 -15.00 -6.45 -13.11
CA ALA A 94 -16.22 -7.18 -12.88
C ALA A 94 -16.85 -6.77 -11.53
N GLU A 95 -17.92 -5.97 -11.54
CA GLU A 95 -18.68 -5.74 -10.33
C GLU A 95 -19.61 -6.93 -10.08
N MET A 96 -19.23 -7.77 -9.12
CA MET A 96 -20.02 -8.91 -8.65
C MET A 96 -20.39 -8.71 -7.18
N LYS A 97 -21.68 -8.80 -6.85
CA LYS A 97 -22.12 -8.61 -5.46
C LYS A 97 -21.42 -9.56 -4.50
N THR A 98 -21.27 -9.14 -3.26
CA THR A 98 -20.64 -9.95 -2.22
C THR A 98 -21.38 -11.29 -2.06
N GLY A 99 -20.63 -12.38 -1.95
CA GLY A 99 -21.21 -13.74 -1.89
C GLY A 99 -21.46 -14.42 -3.24
N GLU A 100 -21.15 -13.77 -4.39
CA GLU A 100 -21.29 -14.38 -5.73
C GLU A 100 -20.09 -15.26 -6.14
N GLY A 101 -19.11 -15.47 -5.23
CA GLY A 101 -17.98 -16.36 -5.46
C GLY A 101 -16.88 -15.80 -6.34
N LYS A 102 -16.50 -14.51 -6.15
CA LYS A 102 -15.44 -13.82 -6.90
C LYS A 102 -14.12 -14.59 -6.93
N THR A 103 -13.70 -15.16 -5.81
CA THR A 103 -12.48 -15.98 -5.71
C THR A 103 -12.48 -17.15 -6.70
N LEU A 104 -13.62 -17.81 -6.87
CA LEU A 104 -13.78 -18.89 -7.83
C LEU A 104 -13.78 -18.37 -9.27
N VAL A 105 -14.42 -17.22 -9.53
CA VAL A 105 -14.44 -16.55 -10.84
C VAL A 105 -13.05 -16.25 -11.35
N ALA A 106 -12.16 -15.77 -10.48
CA ALA A 106 -10.78 -15.45 -10.82
C ALA A 106 -10.01 -16.65 -11.39
N THR A 107 -10.38 -17.89 -11.02
CA THR A 107 -9.69 -19.10 -11.51
C THR A 107 -9.75 -19.25 -13.03
N LEU A 108 -10.81 -18.78 -13.67
CA LEU A 108 -11.02 -18.87 -15.12
C LEU A 108 -9.99 -18.03 -15.90
N PRO A 109 -9.92 -16.70 -15.72
CA PRO A 109 -8.96 -15.88 -16.44
C PRO A 109 -7.52 -16.08 -15.95
N VAL A 110 -7.29 -16.46 -14.68
CA VAL A 110 -5.96 -16.79 -14.17
C VAL A 110 -5.38 -17.98 -14.94
N TYR A 111 -6.12 -19.09 -15.03
CA TYR A 111 -5.68 -20.27 -15.78
C TYR A 111 -5.38 -19.91 -17.25
N LEU A 112 -6.31 -19.24 -17.92
CA LEU A 112 -6.17 -18.89 -19.34
C LEU A 112 -4.92 -18.04 -19.61
N ASN A 113 -4.70 -17.00 -18.81
CA ASN A 113 -3.55 -16.10 -19.03
C ASN A 113 -2.22 -16.73 -18.56
N ALA A 114 -2.23 -17.64 -17.58
CA ALA A 114 -1.04 -18.36 -17.14
C ALA A 114 -0.46 -19.30 -18.23
N LEU A 115 -1.27 -19.70 -19.21
CA LEU A 115 -0.82 -20.53 -20.34
C LEU A 115 0.25 -19.86 -21.20
N GLU A 116 0.37 -18.51 -21.18
CA GLU A 116 1.45 -17.80 -21.89
C GLU A 116 2.81 -17.94 -21.21
N GLY A 117 2.87 -18.44 -19.98
CA GLY A 117 4.13 -18.64 -19.24
C GLY A 117 4.80 -17.37 -18.75
N LYS A 118 4.14 -16.20 -18.86
CA LYS A 118 4.66 -14.89 -18.45
C LYS A 118 4.38 -14.57 -16.98
N GLY A 119 3.56 -15.36 -16.30
CA GLY A 119 3.13 -15.16 -14.92
C GLY A 119 1.86 -14.32 -14.77
N VAL A 120 1.02 -14.74 -13.83
CA VAL A 120 -0.21 -14.06 -13.47
C VAL A 120 -0.17 -13.73 -11.99
N HIS A 121 -0.41 -12.47 -11.64
CA HIS A 121 -0.47 -12.01 -10.26
C HIS A 121 -1.93 -11.90 -9.80
N VAL A 122 -2.26 -12.54 -8.69
CA VAL A 122 -3.56 -12.42 -8.01
C VAL A 122 -3.33 -11.63 -6.72
N ILE A 123 -3.83 -10.39 -6.70
CA ILE A 123 -3.48 -9.41 -5.68
C ILE A 123 -4.65 -9.22 -4.73
N THR A 124 -4.39 -9.36 -3.44
CA THR A 124 -5.38 -9.24 -2.36
C THR A 124 -4.99 -8.14 -1.37
N VAL A 125 -5.93 -7.78 -0.49
CA VAL A 125 -5.74 -6.70 0.49
C VAL A 125 -4.97 -7.10 1.74
N ASN A 126 -4.74 -8.40 2.00
CA ASN A 126 -4.00 -8.86 3.19
C ASN A 126 -3.45 -10.28 3.03
N ASP A 127 -2.47 -10.62 3.88
CA ASP A 127 -1.77 -11.90 3.88
C ASP A 127 -2.68 -13.09 4.14
N TYR A 128 -3.71 -12.93 5.02
CA TYR A 128 -4.66 -14.00 5.30
C TYR A 128 -5.42 -14.45 4.06
N LEU A 129 -5.95 -13.49 3.28
CA LEU A 129 -6.65 -13.81 2.03
C LEU A 129 -5.70 -14.37 0.98
N ALA A 130 -4.50 -13.80 0.85
CA ALA A 130 -3.49 -14.28 -0.09
C ALA A 130 -3.13 -15.76 0.20
N LYS A 131 -2.89 -16.10 1.46
CA LYS A 131 -2.57 -17.47 1.89
C LYS A 131 -3.77 -18.40 1.68
N ARG A 132 -4.95 -18.04 2.18
CA ARG A 132 -6.17 -18.85 2.04
C ARG A 132 -6.49 -19.16 0.59
N ASP A 133 -6.49 -18.14 -0.27
CA ASP A 133 -6.93 -18.28 -1.66
C ASP A 133 -5.87 -19.00 -2.52
N SER A 134 -4.58 -18.79 -2.24
CA SER A 134 -3.50 -19.54 -2.92
C SER A 134 -3.52 -21.02 -2.59
N GLU A 135 -3.84 -21.41 -1.35
CA GLU A 135 -3.96 -22.79 -0.93
C GLU A 135 -5.24 -23.44 -1.49
N TRP A 136 -6.35 -22.76 -1.41
CA TRP A 136 -7.65 -23.25 -1.81
C TRP A 136 -7.79 -23.37 -3.33
N MET A 137 -7.60 -22.27 -4.06
CA MET A 137 -7.66 -22.28 -5.54
C MET A 137 -6.41 -22.91 -6.15
N GLY A 138 -5.28 -22.91 -5.44
CA GLY A 138 -4.05 -23.54 -5.84
C GLY A 138 -4.18 -25.04 -6.14
N LYS A 139 -5.10 -25.75 -5.47
CA LYS A 139 -5.42 -27.16 -5.80
C LYS A 139 -5.88 -27.32 -7.24
N LEU A 140 -6.74 -26.40 -7.70
CA LEU A 140 -7.24 -26.43 -9.07
C LEU A 140 -6.13 -26.18 -10.10
N TYR A 141 -5.28 -25.20 -9.86
CA TYR A 141 -4.16 -24.88 -10.75
C TYR A 141 -3.14 -26.04 -10.80
N LYS A 142 -2.77 -26.59 -9.64
CA LYS A 142 -1.86 -27.75 -9.55
C LYS A 142 -2.43 -28.99 -10.23
N PHE A 143 -3.73 -29.24 -10.07
CA PHE A 143 -4.42 -30.33 -10.78
C PHE A 143 -4.31 -30.16 -12.29
N LEU A 144 -4.43 -28.96 -12.81
CA LEU A 144 -4.27 -28.61 -14.22
C LEU A 144 -2.81 -28.47 -14.66
N GLY A 145 -1.84 -28.68 -13.77
CA GLY A 145 -0.41 -28.70 -14.08
C GLY A 145 0.29 -27.35 -14.05
N LEU A 146 -0.31 -26.33 -13.41
CA LEU A 146 0.31 -25.02 -13.17
C LEU A 146 0.94 -24.95 -11.79
N SER A 147 2.04 -24.19 -11.67
CA SER A 147 2.69 -23.87 -10.41
C SER A 147 2.05 -22.65 -9.74
N VAL A 148 2.05 -22.65 -8.38
CA VAL A 148 1.47 -21.57 -7.57
C VAL A 148 2.46 -21.11 -6.54
N GLY A 149 2.72 -19.80 -6.51
CA GLY A 149 3.54 -19.10 -5.53
C GLY A 149 2.69 -18.21 -4.61
N LEU A 150 3.22 -17.93 -3.42
CA LEU A 150 2.63 -17.01 -2.44
C LEU A 150 3.69 -16.03 -1.99
N VAL A 151 3.34 -14.73 -2.01
CA VAL A 151 4.19 -13.63 -1.54
C VAL A 151 3.46 -12.88 -0.43
N ILE A 152 4.01 -12.95 0.77
CA ILE A 152 3.50 -12.30 1.99
C ILE A 152 4.64 -11.63 2.75
N ALA A 153 4.29 -10.79 3.72
CA ALA A 153 5.26 -10.09 4.55
C ALA A 153 6.22 -11.05 5.27
N GLY A 154 7.47 -10.63 5.44
CA GLY A 154 8.50 -11.40 6.17
C GLY A 154 9.18 -12.52 5.38
N MET A 155 8.85 -12.72 4.11
CA MET A 155 9.53 -13.73 3.27
C MET A 155 10.91 -13.25 2.81
N GLY A 156 11.89 -14.16 2.87
CA GLY A 156 13.24 -13.90 2.36
C GLY A 156 13.31 -13.86 0.82
N PRO A 157 14.35 -13.21 0.24
CA PRO A 157 14.48 -13.00 -1.20
C PRO A 157 14.40 -14.27 -2.03
N LYS A 158 15.05 -15.35 -1.61
CA LYS A 158 15.04 -16.63 -2.34
C LYS A 158 13.65 -17.24 -2.42
N ALA A 159 12.90 -17.24 -1.32
CA ALA A 159 11.52 -17.74 -1.30
C ALA A 159 10.61 -16.87 -2.18
N LYS A 160 10.82 -15.55 -2.22
CA LYS A 160 10.11 -14.66 -3.13
C LYS A 160 10.45 -14.93 -4.59
N GLN A 161 11.72 -15.16 -4.94
CA GLN A 161 12.14 -15.55 -6.30
C GLN A 161 11.42 -16.82 -6.76
N GLU A 162 11.36 -17.85 -5.92
CA GLU A 162 10.66 -19.10 -6.22
C GLU A 162 9.15 -18.86 -6.40
N ALA A 163 8.55 -17.99 -5.59
CA ALA A 163 7.14 -17.64 -5.68
C ALA A 163 6.79 -16.84 -6.94
N TYR A 164 7.62 -15.86 -7.33
CA TYR A 164 7.42 -15.09 -8.57
C TYR A 164 7.74 -15.91 -9.83
N ALA A 165 8.57 -16.94 -9.73
CA ALA A 165 8.84 -17.85 -10.85
C ALA A 165 7.65 -18.77 -11.18
N ALA A 166 6.67 -18.92 -10.29
CA ALA A 166 5.47 -19.73 -10.51
C ALA A 166 4.57 -19.17 -11.63
N ASP A 167 3.74 -20.02 -12.25
CA ASP A 167 2.76 -19.58 -13.27
C ASP A 167 1.72 -18.62 -12.72
N VAL A 168 1.32 -18.83 -11.45
CA VAL A 168 0.36 -17.99 -10.72
C VAL A 168 0.98 -17.59 -9.39
N THR A 169 1.03 -16.28 -9.11
CA THR A 169 1.56 -15.76 -7.85
C THR A 169 0.47 -14.99 -7.11
N TYR A 170 0.12 -15.46 -5.92
CA TYR A 170 -0.75 -14.75 -4.98
C TYR A 170 0.08 -13.87 -4.05
N GLY A 171 -0.44 -12.71 -3.67
CA GLY A 171 0.21 -11.85 -2.69
C GLY A 171 -0.59 -10.60 -2.36
N THR A 172 -0.05 -9.76 -1.49
CA THR A 172 -0.67 -8.50 -1.12
C THR A 172 -0.19 -7.36 -2.00
N ASN A 173 -1.05 -6.35 -2.21
CA ASN A 173 -0.73 -5.15 -2.98
C ASN A 173 0.56 -4.47 -2.51
N ASN A 174 0.76 -4.40 -1.19
CA ASN A 174 1.94 -3.78 -0.59
C ASN A 174 3.22 -4.54 -0.94
N GLU A 175 3.22 -5.88 -0.78
CA GLU A 175 4.43 -6.68 -1.04
C GLU A 175 4.85 -6.64 -2.51
N PHE A 176 3.88 -6.70 -3.45
CA PHE A 176 4.18 -6.55 -4.87
C PHE A 176 4.83 -5.20 -5.19
N GLY A 177 4.30 -4.11 -4.64
CA GLY A 177 4.85 -2.78 -4.86
C GLY A 177 6.18 -2.55 -4.15
N PHE A 178 6.36 -3.04 -2.92
CA PHE A 178 7.64 -2.97 -2.22
C PHE A 178 8.72 -3.83 -2.88
N ASP A 179 8.37 -5.01 -3.40
CA ASP A 179 9.32 -5.85 -4.13
C ASP A 179 9.76 -5.18 -5.44
N TYR A 180 8.84 -4.50 -6.15
CA TYR A 180 9.21 -3.68 -7.30
C TYR A 180 10.22 -2.59 -6.93
N LEU A 181 10.00 -1.86 -5.82
CA LEU A 181 10.94 -0.84 -5.37
C LEU A 181 12.29 -1.45 -4.97
N ARG A 182 12.28 -2.59 -4.25
CA ARG A 182 13.51 -3.31 -3.85
C ARG A 182 14.30 -3.79 -5.06
N ASP A 183 13.64 -4.34 -6.08
CA ASP A 183 14.27 -4.79 -7.31
C ASP A 183 14.99 -3.66 -8.06
N ASN A 184 14.48 -2.43 -7.95
CA ASN A 184 15.13 -1.26 -8.52
C ASN A 184 16.26 -0.67 -7.65
N MET A 185 16.63 -1.34 -6.55
CA MET A 185 17.74 -0.96 -5.66
C MET A 185 18.85 -2.02 -5.59
N VAL A 186 18.70 -3.17 -6.28
CA VAL A 186 19.69 -4.25 -6.27
C VAL A 186 20.87 -3.94 -7.19
N ILE A 187 22.05 -4.49 -6.87
CA ILE A 187 23.28 -4.28 -7.64
C ILE A 187 23.54 -5.45 -8.61
N TYR A 188 22.96 -6.62 -8.34
CA TYR A 188 23.17 -7.81 -9.15
C TYR A 188 21.84 -8.39 -9.65
N LYS A 189 21.80 -8.83 -10.92
CA LYS A 189 20.61 -9.42 -11.56
C LYS A 189 20.04 -10.61 -10.81
N ASN A 190 20.89 -11.44 -10.18
CA ASN A 190 20.46 -12.59 -9.39
C ASN A 190 19.79 -12.23 -8.07
N GLN A 191 19.75 -10.95 -7.69
CA GLN A 191 19.03 -10.43 -6.52
C GLN A 191 17.59 -10.00 -6.86
N LEU A 192 17.26 -9.84 -8.13
CA LEU A 192 15.90 -9.55 -8.57
C LEU A 192 14.94 -10.66 -8.14
N VAL A 193 13.79 -10.28 -7.62
CA VAL A 193 12.76 -11.24 -7.21
C VAL A 193 11.62 -11.32 -8.21
N GLN A 194 11.21 -10.20 -8.81
CA GLN A 194 10.15 -10.15 -9.82
C GLN A 194 10.71 -10.42 -11.23
N ARG A 195 9.88 -11.01 -12.09
CA ARG A 195 10.27 -11.28 -13.49
C ARG A 195 9.62 -10.34 -14.50
N GLY A 196 8.44 -9.80 -14.21
CA GLY A 196 7.71 -8.89 -15.08
C GLY A 196 6.28 -8.67 -14.63
N LEU A 197 5.63 -7.65 -15.17
CA LEU A 197 4.29 -7.22 -14.80
C LEU A 197 3.33 -7.47 -15.97
N HIS A 198 3.05 -8.76 -16.27
CA HIS A 198 2.26 -9.12 -17.42
C HIS A 198 0.75 -8.98 -17.18
N TYR A 199 0.16 -9.78 -16.29
CA TYR A 199 -1.27 -9.74 -15.99
C TYR A 199 -1.53 -9.74 -14.50
N ALA A 200 -2.36 -8.80 -14.04
CA ALA A 200 -2.83 -8.76 -12.66
C ALA A 200 -4.35 -8.82 -12.57
N ILE A 201 -4.84 -9.62 -11.62
CA ILE A 201 -6.22 -9.57 -11.14
C ILE A 201 -6.19 -9.02 -9.71
N VAL A 202 -6.86 -7.89 -9.49
CA VAL A 202 -6.94 -7.25 -8.19
C VAL A 202 -8.27 -7.61 -7.54
N ASP A 203 -8.23 -8.39 -6.45
CA ASP A 203 -9.42 -8.67 -5.64
C ASP A 203 -9.72 -7.47 -4.73
N GLU A 204 -11.00 -7.12 -4.61
CA GLU A 204 -11.46 -5.90 -3.93
C GLU A 204 -10.74 -4.65 -4.46
N ILE A 205 -10.71 -4.51 -5.80
CA ILE A 205 -9.97 -3.47 -6.53
C ILE A 205 -10.27 -2.05 -6.04
N ASP A 206 -11.48 -1.78 -5.60
CA ASP A 206 -11.89 -0.48 -5.05
C ASP A 206 -11.19 -0.15 -3.73
N SER A 207 -10.85 -1.16 -2.90
CA SER A 207 -10.05 -0.93 -1.70
C SER A 207 -8.63 -0.55 -2.05
N ILE A 208 -8.02 -1.28 -2.97
CA ILE A 208 -6.61 -1.12 -3.31
C ILE A 208 -6.38 0.15 -4.13
N LEU A 209 -7.16 0.34 -5.20
CA LEU A 209 -6.92 1.42 -6.17
C LEU A 209 -7.62 2.74 -5.83
N ILE A 210 -8.59 2.76 -4.90
CA ILE A 210 -9.27 3.98 -4.47
C ILE A 210 -8.90 4.33 -3.03
N ASP A 211 -9.12 3.42 -2.05
CA ASP A 211 -8.93 3.76 -0.64
C ASP A 211 -7.45 3.86 -0.27
N GLU A 212 -6.66 2.82 -0.56
CA GLU A 212 -5.24 2.76 -0.23
C GLU A 212 -4.38 3.64 -1.16
N ALA A 213 -4.89 3.99 -2.33
CA ALA A 213 -4.18 4.79 -3.33
C ALA A 213 -4.03 6.29 -2.98
N ARG A 214 -4.31 6.69 -1.75
CA ARG A 214 -4.07 8.05 -1.24
C ARG A 214 -2.63 8.29 -0.82
N THR A 215 -1.91 7.25 -0.43
CA THR A 215 -0.53 7.32 0.02
C THR A 215 0.37 6.47 -0.87
N PRO A 216 1.54 6.98 -1.28
CA PRO A 216 2.50 6.19 -2.04
C PRO A 216 3.13 5.10 -1.18
N LEU A 217 3.70 4.09 -1.82
CA LEU A 217 4.63 3.16 -1.20
C LEU A 217 5.99 3.84 -1.09
N ILE A 218 6.61 3.78 0.08
CA ILE A 218 7.88 4.44 0.36
C ILE A 218 8.82 3.46 1.06
N ILE A 219 10.02 3.33 0.54
CA ILE A 219 11.14 2.71 1.24
C ILE A 219 11.98 3.83 1.83
N SER A 220 12.19 3.79 3.15
CA SER A 220 12.95 4.81 3.87
C SER A 220 14.23 4.23 4.46
N GLY A 221 15.30 5.02 4.44
CA GLY A 221 16.54 4.75 5.16
C GLY A 221 16.73 5.72 6.32
N ARG A 222 17.74 5.50 7.16
CA ARG A 222 18.09 6.40 8.26
C ARG A 222 18.76 7.67 7.72
N ALA A 223 18.29 8.84 8.14
CA ALA A 223 18.98 10.11 7.96
C ALA A 223 19.70 10.48 9.27
N ASN A 224 20.85 11.18 9.17
CA ASN A 224 21.67 11.56 10.31
C ASN A 224 21.22 12.86 10.99
N GLN A 225 19.92 13.16 11.09
CA GLN A 225 19.44 14.40 11.69
C GLN A 225 18.98 14.21 13.14
N SER A 226 19.16 15.30 13.94
CA SER A 226 18.99 15.31 15.39
C SER A 226 17.51 15.32 15.84
N SER A 227 17.13 14.42 16.74
CA SER A 227 15.79 14.36 17.37
C SER A 227 15.47 15.52 18.33
N ASP A 228 16.42 16.42 18.60
CA ASP A 228 16.26 17.48 19.60
C ASP A 228 15.31 18.60 19.17
N LEU A 229 15.22 18.90 17.86
CA LEU A 229 14.32 19.93 17.34
C LEU A 229 12.85 19.55 17.53
N TYR A 230 12.49 18.25 17.36
CA TYR A 230 11.12 17.78 17.61
C TYR A 230 10.68 17.98 19.05
N LYS A 231 11.57 17.72 20.03
CA LYS A 231 11.27 17.95 21.46
C LYS A 231 11.09 19.44 21.75
N LYS A 232 11.92 20.32 21.16
CA LYS A 232 11.80 21.76 21.33
C LYS A 232 10.49 22.29 20.73
N ALA A 233 10.15 21.84 19.50
CA ALA A 233 8.91 22.23 18.83
C ALA A 233 7.68 21.72 19.60
N ASP A 234 7.66 20.48 20.09
CA ASP A 234 6.59 19.93 20.94
C ASP A 234 6.42 20.76 22.21
N SER A 235 7.52 21.05 22.92
CA SER A 235 7.49 21.85 24.16
C SER A 235 6.97 23.27 23.93
N PHE A 236 7.22 23.84 22.76
CA PHE A 236 6.69 25.14 22.37
C PHE A 236 5.19 25.07 22.08
N VAL A 237 4.76 24.14 21.19
CA VAL A 237 3.37 24.04 20.73
C VAL A 237 2.41 23.71 21.88
N ARG A 238 2.82 22.89 22.86
CA ARG A 238 2.02 22.59 24.07
C ARG A 238 1.58 23.82 24.86
N LYS A 239 2.29 24.93 24.73
CA LYS A 239 1.99 26.18 25.44
C LYS A 239 1.06 27.12 24.67
N LEU A 240 0.75 26.78 23.42
CA LEU A 240 -0.07 27.59 22.52
C LEU A 240 -1.57 27.25 22.66
N THR A 241 -2.41 28.24 22.41
CA THR A 241 -3.88 28.13 22.45
C THR A 241 -4.44 27.99 21.03
N PRO A 242 -5.11 26.86 20.70
CA PRO A 242 -5.70 26.64 19.38
C PRO A 242 -7.05 27.33 19.21
N LYS A 243 -7.35 27.75 17.97
CA LYS A 243 -8.70 28.01 17.45
C LYS A 243 -9.03 26.88 16.47
N VAL A 244 -10.06 26.08 16.76
CA VAL A 244 -10.51 25.01 15.86
C VAL A 244 -11.63 25.56 14.99
N ILE A 245 -11.43 25.55 13.66
CA ILE A 245 -12.44 25.98 12.70
C ILE A 245 -13.23 24.74 12.23
N VAL A 246 -14.56 24.82 12.39
CA VAL A 246 -15.54 23.88 11.86
C VAL A 246 -16.47 24.71 10.96
N GLU A 247 -16.51 24.48 9.73
CA GLU A 247 -17.19 24.98 8.51
C GLU A 247 -18.01 26.31 8.51
N GLU A 248 -18.53 26.80 9.60
CA GLU A 248 -19.40 28.01 9.60
C GLU A 248 -18.65 29.34 9.54
N ASP A 249 -17.39 29.36 9.88
CA ASP A 249 -16.60 30.59 10.07
C ASP A 249 -15.86 31.06 8.80
N VAL A 250 -15.99 30.40 7.67
CA VAL A 250 -15.25 30.76 6.43
C VAL A 250 -15.71 32.09 5.84
N LYS A 251 -16.90 32.62 6.22
CA LYS A 251 -17.35 33.94 5.82
C LYS A 251 -16.77 35.07 6.67
N ASP A 252 -16.23 34.74 7.83
CA ASP A 252 -15.68 35.70 8.78
C ASP A 252 -14.13 35.80 8.73
N PHE A 253 -13.49 35.28 7.67
CA PHE A 253 -12.04 35.45 7.46
C PHE A 253 -11.61 36.96 7.33
N GLU A 254 -12.55 37.87 7.12
CA GLU A 254 -12.29 39.33 7.08
C GLU A 254 -12.35 40.03 8.46
N GLN A 255 -12.76 39.33 9.53
CA GLN A 255 -12.75 39.94 10.88
C GLN A 255 -11.44 39.57 11.58
N ALA A 256 -10.40 40.36 11.30
CA ALA A 256 -9.06 40.27 11.90
C ALA A 256 -9.05 40.35 13.45
N GLU A 257 -10.08 40.94 14.05
CA GLU A 257 -10.16 41.19 15.51
C GLU A 257 -10.35 39.90 16.35
N ASP A 258 -10.93 38.84 15.79
CA ASP A 258 -11.20 37.61 16.57
C ASP A 258 -10.01 36.62 16.60
N ASN A 259 -9.04 36.76 15.69
CA ASN A 259 -7.84 35.89 15.63
C ASN A 259 -6.73 36.37 16.61
N GLU A 260 -6.80 37.54 17.16
CA GLU A 260 -5.80 38.09 18.11
C GLU A 260 -5.77 37.34 19.46
N ASN A 261 -6.82 36.58 19.78
CA ASN A 261 -6.91 35.84 21.03
C ASN A 261 -6.24 34.46 20.99
N TYR A 262 -5.99 33.89 19.81
CA TYR A 262 -5.47 32.52 19.61
C TYR A 262 -4.07 32.55 19.03
N ASP A 263 -3.28 31.51 19.32
CA ASP A 263 -1.88 31.42 18.90
C ASP A 263 -1.74 30.63 17.57
N TYR A 264 -2.66 29.69 17.31
CA TYR A 264 -2.70 28.95 16.03
C TYR A 264 -4.14 28.54 15.67
N ILE A 265 -4.33 28.30 14.38
CA ILE A 265 -5.61 27.90 13.79
C ILE A 265 -5.50 26.45 13.33
N VAL A 266 -6.51 25.64 13.62
CA VAL A 266 -6.65 24.26 13.19
C VAL A 266 -7.85 24.16 12.26
N ASP A 267 -7.63 23.83 11.01
CA ASP A 267 -8.68 23.50 10.04
C ASP A 267 -8.83 21.99 9.95
N LEU A 268 -9.88 21.44 10.58
CA LEU A 268 -10.15 20.01 10.57
C LEU A 268 -10.56 19.48 9.19
N LYS A 269 -11.11 20.33 8.34
CA LYS A 269 -11.53 19.98 7.00
C LYS A 269 -10.33 19.86 6.05
N ALA A 270 -9.41 20.82 6.13
CA ALA A 270 -8.17 20.81 5.37
C ALA A 270 -7.10 19.91 5.99
N LYS A 271 -7.33 19.38 7.20
CA LYS A 271 -6.34 18.65 8.01
C LYS A 271 -5.02 19.42 8.14
N SER A 272 -5.14 20.74 8.37
CA SER A 272 -4.01 21.68 8.48
C SER A 272 -4.02 22.45 9.78
N ALA A 273 -2.85 22.93 10.19
CA ALA A 273 -2.69 23.81 11.34
C ALA A 273 -1.61 24.86 11.02
N SER A 274 -1.85 26.12 11.38
CA SER A 274 -0.94 27.24 11.10
C SER A 274 -0.92 28.24 12.24
N LEU A 275 0.25 28.86 12.47
CA LEU A 275 0.40 29.95 13.45
C LEU A 275 -0.34 31.21 13.00
N THR A 276 -0.91 31.91 13.98
CA THR A 276 -1.37 33.33 13.81
C THR A 276 -0.18 34.28 13.94
N GLN A 277 -0.39 35.56 13.66
CA GLN A 277 0.61 36.61 13.90
C GLN A 277 1.10 36.64 15.37
N LYS A 278 0.20 36.35 16.31
CA LYS A 278 0.53 36.25 17.73
C LYS A 278 1.38 34.98 18.01
N GLY A 279 1.05 33.88 17.37
CA GLY A 279 1.82 32.65 17.47
C GLY A 279 3.24 32.77 16.89
N ILE A 280 3.37 33.49 15.77
CA ILE A 280 4.67 33.79 15.15
C ILE A 280 5.56 34.61 16.12
N LYS A 281 5.03 35.71 16.72
CA LYS A 281 5.77 36.48 17.72
C LYS A 281 6.23 35.65 18.91
N LYS A 282 5.37 34.76 19.41
CA LYS A 282 5.75 33.83 20.48
C LYS A 282 6.82 32.83 20.04
N ALA A 283 6.84 32.43 18.77
CA ALA A 283 7.88 31.56 18.22
C ALA A 283 9.22 32.31 18.14
N GLU A 284 9.21 33.55 17.66
CA GLU A 284 10.38 34.42 17.61
C GLU A 284 11.00 34.62 18.99
N GLU A 285 10.17 34.90 20.00
CA GLU A 285 10.60 35.03 21.39
C GLU A 285 11.14 33.70 21.98
N ALA A 286 10.44 32.59 21.72
CA ALA A 286 10.79 31.27 22.29
C ALA A 286 12.08 30.71 21.72
N PHE A 287 12.37 30.98 20.45
CA PHE A 287 13.56 30.49 19.74
C PHE A 287 14.64 31.54 19.55
N ASN A 288 14.41 32.77 20.07
CA ASN A 288 15.31 33.92 20.01
C ASN A 288 15.70 34.26 18.55
N LEU A 289 14.70 34.46 17.70
CA LEU A 289 14.82 34.75 16.27
C LEU A 289 14.38 36.21 16.00
N GLU A 290 15.01 36.84 15.01
CA GLU A 290 14.57 38.16 14.52
C GLU A 290 13.35 38.04 13.59
N ASN A 291 13.30 36.99 12.77
CA ASN A 291 12.20 36.69 11.86
C ASN A 291 12.00 35.19 11.75
N PHE A 292 10.84 34.69 12.17
CA PHE A 292 10.52 33.26 12.12
C PHE A 292 10.47 32.71 10.69
N ASN A 293 9.99 33.50 9.73
CA ASN A 293 9.80 33.10 8.35
C ASN A 293 11.05 33.30 7.45
N ASP A 294 12.21 33.58 8.03
CA ASP A 294 13.45 33.67 7.25
C ASP A 294 13.90 32.32 6.70
N LEU A 295 14.51 32.30 5.52
CA LEU A 295 15.00 31.09 4.85
C LEU A 295 15.97 30.28 5.74
N GLU A 296 16.79 30.96 6.53
CA GLU A 296 17.73 30.33 7.47
C GLU A 296 17.01 29.50 8.57
N ASN A 297 15.76 29.85 8.88
CA ASN A 297 14.94 29.21 9.90
C ASN A 297 14.00 28.13 9.35
N SER A 298 14.06 27.84 8.04
CA SER A 298 13.13 26.92 7.33
C SER A 298 12.99 25.56 8.01
N THR A 299 14.09 24.98 8.48
CA THR A 299 14.10 23.70 9.22
C THR A 299 13.32 23.79 10.52
N LEU A 300 13.48 24.85 11.31
CA LEU A 300 12.74 25.04 12.56
C LEU A 300 11.25 25.29 12.28
N VAL A 301 10.94 26.11 11.28
CA VAL A 301 9.56 26.37 10.81
C VAL A 301 8.88 25.07 10.44
N HIS A 302 9.58 24.19 9.72
CA HIS A 302 9.08 22.87 9.38
C HIS A 302 8.72 22.04 10.63
N HIS A 303 9.63 21.93 11.60
CA HIS A 303 9.40 21.17 12.83
C HIS A 303 8.24 21.73 13.67
N VAL A 304 8.13 23.05 13.76
CA VAL A 304 7.00 23.71 14.45
C VAL A 304 5.68 23.40 13.74
N ASN A 305 5.64 23.47 12.41
CA ASN A 305 4.44 23.15 11.63
C ASN A 305 4.02 21.68 11.79
N GLN A 306 4.98 20.74 11.82
CA GLN A 306 4.64 19.33 12.07
C GLN A 306 4.15 19.10 13.51
N ALA A 307 4.72 19.79 14.50
CA ALA A 307 4.21 19.74 15.87
C ALA A 307 2.80 20.31 15.98
N LEU A 308 2.48 21.44 15.32
CA LEU A 308 1.12 22.00 15.25
C LEU A 308 0.12 20.99 14.64
N ARG A 309 0.49 20.32 13.55
CA ARG A 309 -0.35 19.25 12.94
C ARG A 309 -0.53 18.07 13.88
N ALA A 310 0.54 17.62 14.54
CA ALA A 310 0.48 16.52 15.50
C ALA A 310 -0.48 16.84 16.66
N HIS A 311 -0.46 18.06 17.19
CA HIS A 311 -1.32 18.48 18.30
C HIS A 311 -2.75 18.83 17.89
N GLY A 312 -2.91 19.57 16.79
CA GLY A 312 -4.20 20.11 16.34
C GLY A 312 -5.04 19.12 15.55
N VAL A 313 -4.42 18.35 14.68
CA VAL A 313 -5.11 17.51 13.70
C VAL A 313 -5.12 16.03 14.10
N MET A 314 -3.96 15.49 14.53
CA MET A 314 -3.81 14.04 14.75
C MET A 314 -4.34 13.61 16.10
N LYS A 315 -5.29 12.66 16.11
CA LYS A 315 -5.99 12.17 17.30
C LYS A 315 -5.57 10.76 17.65
N LYS A 316 -5.20 10.54 18.91
CA LYS A 316 -4.93 9.21 19.44
C LYS A 316 -6.19 8.34 19.39
N ASP A 317 -6.02 7.05 19.15
CA ASP A 317 -7.05 6.02 19.01
C ASP A 317 -8.01 6.22 17.80
N ILE A 318 -7.72 7.20 16.93
CA ILE A 318 -8.40 7.46 15.66
C ILE A 318 -7.41 7.37 14.51
N ASP A 319 -6.41 8.26 14.47
CA ASP A 319 -5.40 8.32 13.42
C ASP A 319 -4.18 7.44 13.74
N TYR A 320 -3.88 7.25 15.03
CA TYR A 320 -2.78 6.41 15.50
C TYR A 320 -3.07 5.83 16.89
N ILE A 321 -2.36 4.74 17.22
CA ILE A 321 -2.33 4.17 18.58
C ILE A 321 -0.90 4.16 19.11
N VAL A 322 -0.74 4.08 20.43
CA VAL A 322 0.54 3.85 21.09
C VAL A 322 0.53 2.45 21.68
N LYS A 323 1.40 1.57 21.20
CA LYS A 323 1.55 0.19 21.67
C LYS A 323 3.04 -0.12 21.85
N ASP A 324 3.40 -0.74 22.95
CA ASP A 324 4.78 -1.16 23.29
C ASP A 324 5.85 -0.04 23.20
N GLY A 325 5.43 1.22 23.40
CA GLY A 325 6.31 2.38 23.35
C GLY A 325 6.55 2.91 21.92
N GLU A 326 5.79 2.45 20.93
CA GLU A 326 5.83 2.89 19.55
C GLU A 326 4.49 3.48 19.10
N VAL A 327 4.55 4.45 18.20
CA VAL A 327 3.39 5.01 17.50
C VAL A 327 3.08 4.15 16.28
N LEU A 328 1.86 3.64 16.18
CA LEU A 328 1.39 2.84 15.05
C LEU A 328 0.23 3.56 14.37
N ILE A 329 0.28 3.65 13.05
CA ILE A 329 -0.77 4.27 12.24
C ILE A 329 -2.02 3.39 12.25
N VAL A 330 -3.19 4.02 12.38
CA VAL A 330 -4.49 3.38 12.14
C VAL A 330 -5.01 3.87 10.80
N ASP A 331 -5.31 2.95 9.91
CA ASP A 331 -5.88 3.28 8.62
C ASP A 331 -7.30 3.85 8.78
N GLU A 332 -7.52 5.03 8.26
CA GLU A 332 -8.77 5.79 8.38
C GLU A 332 -9.98 5.04 7.78
N PHE A 333 -9.74 4.20 6.76
CA PHE A 333 -10.80 3.48 6.05
C PHE A 333 -11.10 2.11 6.61
N THR A 334 -10.06 1.37 6.93
CA THR A 334 -10.20 -0.01 7.40
C THR A 334 -10.19 -0.11 8.92
N GLY A 335 -9.73 0.94 9.63
CA GLY A 335 -9.53 0.92 11.08
C GLY A 335 -8.43 -0.06 11.53
N ARG A 336 -7.61 -0.54 10.58
CA ARG A 336 -6.52 -1.50 10.84
C ARG A 336 -5.24 -0.82 11.22
N ILE A 337 -4.46 -1.47 12.08
CA ILE A 337 -3.11 -1.03 12.40
C ILE A 337 -2.21 -1.32 11.20
N MET A 338 -1.51 -0.30 10.73
CA MET A 338 -0.55 -0.38 9.63
C MET A 338 0.86 -0.56 10.20
N TYR A 339 1.27 -1.80 10.39
CA TYR A 339 2.62 -2.11 10.86
C TYR A 339 3.68 -1.71 9.82
N GLY A 340 4.81 -1.19 10.30
CA GLY A 340 5.93 -0.79 9.43
C GLY A 340 5.71 0.49 8.63
N ARG A 341 4.52 1.10 8.66
CA ARG A 341 4.25 2.40 8.03
C ARG A 341 4.47 3.56 9.00
N ARG A 342 4.96 4.68 8.46
CA ARG A 342 5.19 5.92 9.20
C ARG A 342 4.59 7.10 8.43
N TYR A 343 4.18 8.15 9.14
CA TYR A 343 3.81 9.42 8.51
C TYR A 343 5.06 10.12 7.97
N ASN A 344 4.94 10.73 6.81
CA ASN A 344 6.02 11.40 6.11
C ASN A 344 6.34 12.78 6.70
N ASN A 345 7.43 13.38 6.24
CA ASN A 345 7.83 14.77 6.48
C ASN A 345 7.93 15.12 7.97
N GLY A 346 8.44 14.20 8.80
CA GLY A 346 8.63 14.46 10.22
C GLY A 346 7.34 14.43 11.08
N LEU A 347 6.16 14.22 10.48
CA LEU A 347 4.90 14.17 11.25
C LEU A 347 4.90 13.00 12.24
N HIS A 348 5.45 11.85 11.87
CA HIS A 348 5.52 10.69 12.76
C HIS A 348 6.38 10.99 14.00
N GLN A 349 7.54 11.61 13.80
CA GLN A 349 8.43 12.03 14.88
C GLN A 349 7.79 13.11 15.75
N ALA A 350 7.02 14.02 15.16
CA ALA A 350 6.24 15.01 15.91
C ALA A 350 5.16 14.35 16.79
N ILE A 351 4.52 13.26 16.31
CA ILE A 351 3.57 12.47 17.10
C ILE A 351 4.33 11.68 18.19
N GLU A 352 5.49 11.09 17.88
CA GLU A 352 6.35 10.43 18.87
C GLU A 352 6.76 11.41 19.98
N ALA A 353 7.12 12.64 19.63
CA ALA A 353 7.41 13.70 20.62
C ALA A 353 6.17 14.05 21.45
N LYS A 354 5.00 14.20 20.82
CA LYS A 354 3.71 14.48 21.49
C LYS A 354 3.35 13.42 22.51
N GLU A 355 3.53 12.15 22.17
CA GLU A 355 3.19 11.01 23.04
C GLU A 355 4.33 10.63 24.01
N HIS A 356 5.45 11.34 23.99
CA HIS A 356 6.62 11.09 24.85
C HIS A 356 7.21 9.68 24.72
N VAL A 357 7.11 9.10 23.55
CA VAL A 357 7.78 7.84 23.22
C VAL A 357 9.18 8.14 22.64
N LYS A 358 9.98 7.11 22.41
CA LYS A 358 11.29 7.28 21.78
C LYS A 358 11.11 7.84 20.37
N ILE A 359 11.66 9.04 20.11
CA ILE A 359 11.69 9.63 18.78
C ILE A 359 12.74 8.87 17.97
N ALA A 360 12.29 8.26 16.87
CA ALA A 360 13.20 7.61 15.95
C ALA A 360 13.90 8.64 15.05
N ASP A 361 15.07 8.28 14.52
CA ASP A 361 15.81 9.12 13.59
C ASP A 361 14.95 9.49 12.38
N GLU A 362 15.19 10.66 11.79
CA GLU A 362 14.54 11.03 10.54
C GLU A 362 14.84 9.99 9.47
N SER A 363 13.84 9.71 8.66
CA SER A 363 13.97 8.78 7.55
C SER A 363 14.12 9.55 6.23
N LYS A 364 15.14 9.20 5.46
CA LYS A 364 15.32 9.68 4.09
C LYS A 364 14.58 8.73 3.14
N THR A 365 13.84 9.28 2.17
CA THR A 365 13.15 8.47 1.16
C THR A 365 14.19 7.87 0.19
N LEU A 366 14.28 6.55 0.15
CA LEU A 366 15.17 5.83 -0.76
C LEU A 366 14.50 5.51 -2.09
N ALA A 367 13.23 5.11 -2.06
CA ALA A 367 12.44 4.83 -3.24
C ALA A 367 10.96 5.06 -2.94
N THR A 368 10.20 5.50 -3.92
CA THR A 368 8.77 5.74 -3.80
C THR A 368 8.05 5.44 -5.11
N ILE A 369 6.80 4.96 -5.01
CA ILE A 369 5.87 4.84 -6.14
C ILE A 369 4.43 4.92 -5.64
N THR A 370 3.54 5.56 -6.38
CA THR A 370 2.10 5.49 -6.09
C THR A 370 1.52 4.16 -6.55
N PHE A 371 0.44 3.69 -5.90
CA PHE A 371 -0.30 2.51 -6.37
C PHE A 371 -0.80 2.71 -7.80
N GLN A 372 -1.24 3.93 -8.13
CA GLN A 372 -1.71 4.27 -9.46
C GLN A 372 -0.67 3.96 -10.53
N ASN A 373 0.55 4.47 -10.35
CA ASN A 373 1.62 4.27 -11.31
C ASN A 373 2.13 2.83 -11.31
N TYR A 374 2.20 2.17 -10.15
CA TYR A 374 2.60 0.77 -10.07
C TYR A 374 1.64 -0.15 -10.86
N PHE A 375 0.31 -0.02 -10.63
CA PHE A 375 -0.67 -0.88 -11.32
C PHE A 375 -0.83 -0.56 -12.81
N ARG A 376 -0.55 0.67 -13.23
CA ARG A 376 -0.54 1.06 -14.66
C ARG A 376 0.61 0.43 -15.45
N MET A 377 1.63 -0.12 -14.78
CA MET A 377 2.76 -0.81 -15.42
C MET A 377 2.43 -2.22 -15.90
N TYR A 378 1.32 -2.82 -15.46
CA TYR A 378 0.91 -4.13 -15.96
C TYR A 378 0.47 -4.03 -17.42
N ASP A 379 0.93 -4.97 -18.28
CA ASP A 379 0.47 -5.08 -19.66
C ASP A 379 -1.06 -5.24 -19.73
N LYS A 380 -1.63 -5.98 -18.77
CA LYS A 380 -3.06 -6.19 -18.61
C LYS A 380 -3.45 -6.15 -17.13
N LEU A 381 -4.36 -5.24 -16.80
CA LEU A 381 -4.92 -5.08 -15.45
C LEU A 381 -6.41 -5.40 -15.49
N SER A 382 -6.89 -6.12 -14.48
CA SER A 382 -8.32 -6.33 -14.23
C SER A 382 -8.60 -6.39 -12.74
N GLY A 383 -9.87 -6.32 -12.38
CA GLY A 383 -10.22 -6.43 -10.98
C GLY A 383 -11.67 -6.77 -10.72
N MET A 384 -11.93 -7.14 -9.49
CA MET A 384 -13.27 -7.52 -9.06
C MET A 384 -13.60 -6.92 -7.70
N THR A 385 -14.85 -6.52 -7.53
CA THR A 385 -15.40 -6.05 -6.25
C THR A 385 -16.92 -6.09 -6.29
N GLY A 386 -17.58 -5.85 -5.16
CA GLY A 386 -19.03 -5.72 -5.07
C GLY A 386 -19.59 -4.32 -5.32
N THR A 387 -18.73 -3.30 -5.48
CA THR A 387 -19.08 -1.87 -5.34
C THR A 387 -18.29 -0.92 -6.23
N ALA A 388 -17.88 -1.31 -7.45
CA ALA A 388 -17.07 -0.48 -8.34
C ALA A 388 -17.85 0.64 -9.05
N MET A 389 -19.14 0.44 -9.35
CA MET A 389 -19.95 1.37 -10.16
C MET A 389 -20.02 2.80 -9.60
N THR A 390 -19.84 2.97 -8.29
CA THR A 390 -19.85 4.31 -7.67
C THR A 390 -18.62 5.12 -8.04
N GLU A 391 -17.52 4.47 -8.38
CA GLU A 391 -16.21 5.04 -8.70
C GLU A 391 -15.82 4.80 -10.17
N GLU A 392 -16.76 4.42 -11.04
CA GLU A 392 -16.52 4.09 -12.46
C GLU A 392 -15.73 5.18 -13.18
N ALA A 393 -16.10 6.45 -12.99
CA ALA A 393 -15.40 7.58 -13.61
C ALA A 393 -13.92 7.67 -13.19
N GLU A 394 -13.60 7.34 -11.94
CA GLU A 394 -12.22 7.35 -11.45
C GLU A 394 -11.42 6.16 -12.01
N PHE A 395 -12.03 4.99 -12.10
CA PHE A 395 -11.38 3.83 -12.72
C PHE A 395 -11.08 4.06 -14.21
N GLU A 396 -12.01 4.68 -14.93
CA GLU A 396 -11.82 5.03 -16.34
C GLU A 396 -10.73 6.10 -16.51
N GLU A 397 -10.79 7.19 -15.73
CA GLU A 397 -9.87 8.33 -15.90
C GLU A 397 -8.43 8.02 -15.47
N ILE A 398 -8.24 7.28 -14.37
CA ILE A 398 -6.91 7.01 -13.80
C ILE A 398 -6.28 5.74 -14.39
N TYR A 399 -7.06 4.67 -14.48
CA TYR A 399 -6.55 3.32 -14.82
C TYR A 399 -6.96 2.84 -16.20
N ASN A 400 -7.77 3.60 -16.93
CA ASN A 400 -8.37 3.20 -18.21
C ASN A 400 -9.15 1.87 -18.11
N LEU A 401 -9.83 1.66 -16.98
CA LEU A 401 -10.62 0.47 -16.70
C LEU A 401 -12.10 0.83 -16.64
N ASP A 402 -12.91 0.19 -17.43
CA ASP A 402 -14.37 0.30 -17.35
C ASP A 402 -14.97 -0.76 -16.43
N VAL A 403 -16.16 -0.48 -15.91
CA VAL A 403 -16.86 -1.33 -14.95
C VAL A 403 -18.06 -2.00 -15.56
N VAL A 404 -18.14 -3.32 -15.44
CA VAL A 404 -19.30 -4.10 -15.88
C VAL A 404 -19.99 -4.73 -14.68
N ALA A 405 -21.23 -4.31 -14.42
CA ALA A 405 -22.05 -4.92 -13.37
C ALA A 405 -22.62 -6.26 -13.86
N ILE A 406 -22.23 -7.33 -13.18
CA ILE A 406 -22.66 -8.70 -13.46
C ILE A 406 -23.95 -8.98 -12.68
N PRO A 407 -24.99 -9.56 -13.31
CA PRO A 407 -26.21 -9.93 -12.61
C PRO A 407 -25.92 -11.02 -11.54
N THR A 408 -26.70 -11.00 -10.46
CA THR A 408 -26.60 -12.04 -9.41
C THR A 408 -27.18 -13.37 -9.90
N ASN A 409 -26.62 -14.48 -9.42
CA ASN A 409 -27.11 -15.83 -9.75
C ASN A 409 -28.55 -16.04 -9.27
N LYS A 410 -28.89 -15.55 -8.07
CA LYS A 410 -30.27 -15.52 -7.56
C LYS A 410 -30.69 -14.08 -7.32
N PRO A 411 -31.99 -13.74 -7.49
CA PRO A 411 -32.47 -12.39 -7.21
C PRO A 411 -32.18 -11.96 -5.77
N MET A 412 -31.69 -10.74 -5.60
CA MET A 412 -31.49 -10.14 -4.27
C MET A 412 -32.84 -9.73 -3.69
N ILE A 413 -33.22 -10.32 -2.54
CA ILE A 413 -34.51 -10.07 -1.85
C ILE A 413 -34.34 -9.31 -0.54
N ARG A 414 -33.12 -8.86 -0.21
CA ARG A 414 -32.83 -8.02 0.98
C ARG A 414 -33.66 -6.73 0.91
N LYS A 415 -34.23 -6.36 2.06
CA LYS A 415 -34.96 -5.11 2.22
C LYS A 415 -34.04 -4.01 2.72
N ASP A 416 -33.77 -3.02 1.89
CA ASP A 416 -33.02 -1.83 2.28
C ASP A 416 -34.01 -0.74 2.72
N GLU A 417 -34.05 -0.46 4.04
CA GLU A 417 -34.93 0.56 4.61
C GLU A 417 -34.37 1.95 4.41
N ASN A 418 -35.25 2.98 4.47
CA ASN A 418 -34.81 4.37 4.39
C ASN A 418 -33.96 4.72 5.62
N ASP A 419 -33.10 5.72 5.46
CA ASP A 419 -32.34 6.27 6.57
C ASP A 419 -33.27 6.98 7.56
N VAL A 420 -32.92 6.88 8.85
CA VAL A 420 -33.67 7.52 9.93
C VAL A 420 -32.76 8.55 10.61
N ILE A 421 -33.23 9.80 10.68
CA ILE A 421 -32.41 10.92 11.15
C ILE A 421 -32.94 11.42 12.50
N TYR A 422 -32.00 11.61 13.43
CA TYR A 422 -32.22 12.11 14.77
C TYR A 422 -31.52 13.46 14.95
N LYS A 423 -32.00 14.27 15.90
CA LYS A 423 -31.45 15.59 16.20
C LYS A 423 -30.01 15.51 16.73
N ASN A 424 -29.73 14.52 17.58
CA ASN A 424 -28.43 14.37 18.23
C ASN A 424 -28.01 12.89 18.33
N GLU A 425 -26.73 12.68 18.59
CA GLU A 425 -26.11 11.36 18.71
C GLU A 425 -26.74 10.52 19.83
N LYS A 426 -27.13 11.14 20.96
CA LYS A 426 -27.74 10.44 22.11
C LYS A 426 -29.08 9.80 21.73
N ALA A 427 -29.97 10.55 21.04
CA ALA A 427 -31.24 10.03 20.57
C ALA A 427 -31.04 8.89 19.54
N LYS A 428 -30.08 9.05 18.64
CA LYS A 428 -29.67 8.04 17.66
C LYS A 428 -29.25 6.74 18.35
N PHE A 429 -28.31 6.78 19.30
CA PHE A 429 -27.85 5.57 20.00
C PHE A 429 -28.95 4.89 20.80
N ASN A 430 -29.83 5.65 21.44
CA ASN A 430 -30.99 5.06 22.14
C ASN A 430 -31.91 4.30 21.18
N ALA A 431 -32.13 4.83 19.98
CA ALA A 431 -32.93 4.17 18.96
C ALA A 431 -32.25 2.92 18.40
N ILE A 432 -30.93 2.97 18.21
CA ILE A 432 -30.13 1.81 17.78
C ILE A 432 -30.21 0.70 18.81
N VAL A 433 -29.99 1.00 20.10
CA VAL A 433 -30.10 0.02 21.20
C VAL A 433 -31.48 -0.61 21.25
N LYS A 434 -32.55 0.20 21.11
CA LYS A 434 -33.92 -0.31 21.03
C LYS A 434 -34.12 -1.27 19.86
N SER A 435 -33.64 -0.90 18.66
CA SER A 435 -33.74 -1.73 17.45
C SER A 435 -32.98 -3.05 17.59
N ILE A 436 -31.78 -3.01 18.22
CA ILE A 436 -30.97 -4.21 18.50
C ILE A 436 -31.72 -5.13 19.47
N LYS A 437 -32.30 -4.57 20.55
CA LYS A 437 -33.06 -5.32 21.56
C LYS A 437 -34.24 -6.03 20.91
N GLU A 438 -35.06 -5.32 20.13
CA GLU A 438 -36.21 -5.89 19.43
C GLU A 438 -35.83 -7.02 18.46
N SER A 439 -34.70 -6.89 17.76
CA SER A 439 -34.19 -7.92 16.86
C SER A 439 -33.64 -9.14 17.63
N HIS A 440 -32.87 -8.88 18.69
CA HIS A 440 -32.31 -9.92 19.57
C HIS A 440 -33.41 -10.77 20.22
N GLU A 441 -34.49 -10.13 20.72
CA GLU A 441 -35.64 -10.81 21.33
C GLU A 441 -36.38 -11.70 20.29
N LYS A 442 -36.41 -11.34 19.02
CA LYS A 442 -36.93 -12.15 17.91
C LYS A 442 -35.99 -13.27 17.46
N GLY A 443 -34.72 -13.26 17.96
CA GLY A 443 -33.68 -14.17 17.50
C GLY A 443 -33.05 -13.79 16.17
N GLN A 444 -33.32 -12.58 15.64
CA GLN A 444 -32.71 -12.08 14.42
C GLN A 444 -31.26 -11.65 14.70
N PRO A 445 -30.25 -12.18 13.98
CA PRO A 445 -28.88 -11.74 14.11
C PRO A 445 -28.70 -10.29 13.60
N VAL A 446 -27.88 -9.51 14.32
CA VAL A 446 -27.64 -8.10 14.03
C VAL A 446 -26.15 -7.84 13.88
N LEU A 447 -25.75 -7.26 12.76
CA LEU A 447 -24.42 -6.70 12.56
C LEU A 447 -24.51 -5.17 12.53
N VAL A 448 -23.80 -4.53 13.48
CA VAL A 448 -23.75 -3.07 13.62
C VAL A 448 -22.46 -2.54 13.08
N GLY A 449 -22.52 -1.68 12.05
CA GLY A 449 -21.37 -0.98 11.52
C GLY A 449 -21.16 0.37 12.20
N THR A 450 -19.95 0.64 12.70
CA THR A 450 -19.54 1.92 13.28
C THR A 450 -18.35 2.50 12.53
N VAL A 451 -18.23 3.84 12.48
CA VAL A 451 -17.13 4.50 11.74
C VAL A 451 -15.85 4.64 12.56
N SER A 452 -15.94 4.54 13.90
CA SER A 452 -14.76 4.66 14.78
C SER A 452 -14.79 3.66 15.93
N ILE A 453 -13.60 3.41 16.49
CA ILE A 453 -13.41 2.56 17.69
C ILE A 453 -14.17 3.16 18.88
N GLU A 454 -14.11 4.49 19.06
CA GLU A 454 -14.78 5.20 20.14
C GLU A 454 -16.30 4.97 20.12
N LYS A 455 -16.94 5.12 18.94
CA LYS A 455 -18.37 4.88 18.76
C LYS A 455 -18.75 3.42 19.01
N SER A 456 -17.88 2.48 18.61
CA SER A 456 -18.00 1.05 18.88
C SER A 456 -18.00 0.76 20.39
N GLU A 457 -17.04 1.33 21.12
CA GLU A 457 -16.93 1.15 22.58
C GLU A 457 -18.10 1.81 23.33
N LYS A 458 -18.52 3.01 22.88
CA LYS A 458 -19.70 3.69 23.42
C LYS A 458 -20.97 2.87 23.28
N LEU A 459 -21.22 2.32 22.09
CA LEU A 459 -22.36 1.44 21.83
C LEU A 459 -22.28 0.15 22.66
N SER A 460 -21.10 -0.46 22.74
CA SER A 460 -20.86 -1.64 23.58
C SER A 460 -21.18 -1.35 25.05
N GLY A 461 -20.80 -0.20 25.57
CA GLY A 461 -21.13 0.23 26.95
C GLY A 461 -22.64 0.38 27.17
N LEU A 462 -23.39 0.87 26.17
CA LEU A 462 -24.86 0.98 26.25
C LEU A 462 -25.52 -0.40 26.21
N LEU A 463 -25.10 -1.32 25.34
CA LEU A 463 -25.63 -2.67 25.24
C LEU A 463 -25.37 -3.49 26.50
N ARG A 464 -24.20 -3.31 27.12
CA ARG A 464 -23.90 -3.95 28.44
C ARG A 464 -24.86 -3.49 29.53
N LYS A 465 -25.23 -2.20 29.59
CA LYS A 465 -26.20 -1.66 30.55
C LYS A 465 -27.59 -2.26 30.33
N GLU A 466 -27.98 -2.56 29.11
CA GLU A 466 -29.24 -3.22 28.76
C GLU A 466 -29.19 -4.77 28.92
N GLY A 467 -28.04 -5.33 29.30
CA GLY A 467 -27.86 -6.77 29.46
C GLY A 467 -27.80 -7.57 28.16
N ILE A 468 -27.59 -6.94 27.02
CA ILE A 468 -27.51 -7.60 25.70
C ILE A 468 -26.11 -8.16 25.50
N LYS A 469 -26.01 -9.48 25.32
CA LYS A 469 -24.74 -10.14 25.01
C LYS A 469 -24.35 -9.81 23.57
N HIS A 470 -23.11 -9.33 23.37
CA HIS A 470 -22.60 -8.93 22.07
C HIS A 470 -21.09 -9.13 21.98
N GLU A 471 -20.62 -9.23 20.75
CA GLU A 471 -19.18 -9.27 20.41
C GLU A 471 -18.78 -7.96 19.74
N VAL A 472 -17.51 -7.51 19.97
CA VAL A 472 -16.98 -6.27 19.41
C VAL A 472 -15.74 -6.57 18.57
N LEU A 473 -15.79 -6.14 17.32
CA LEU A 473 -14.70 -6.20 16.36
C LEU A 473 -14.14 -4.80 16.14
N ASN A 474 -12.90 -4.59 16.56
CA ASN A 474 -12.17 -3.36 16.31
C ASN A 474 -10.67 -3.67 16.16
N ALA A 475 -9.87 -2.67 15.77
CA ALA A 475 -8.44 -2.82 15.57
C ALA A 475 -7.64 -3.38 16.76
N LYS A 476 -8.23 -3.37 17.97
CA LYS A 476 -7.60 -3.94 19.17
C LYS A 476 -7.62 -5.48 19.20
N TYR A 477 -8.51 -6.13 18.44
CA TYR A 477 -8.75 -7.59 18.49
C TYR A 477 -8.57 -8.27 17.14
N HIS A 478 -7.63 -7.81 16.36
CA HIS A 478 -7.40 -8.22 14.98
C HIS A 478 -7.28 -9.73 14.74
N GLU A 479 -6.59 -10.45 15.64
CA GLU A 479 -6.37 -11.90 15.51
C GLU A 479 -7.65 -12.75 15.59
N LYS A 480 -8.70 -12.22 16.24
CA LYS A 480 -10.00 -12.91 16.41
C LYS A 480 -11.06 -12.45 15.42
N GLU A 481 -10.72 -11.54 14.52
CA GLU A 481 -11.69 -10.91 13.60
C GLU A 481 -12.46 -11.93 12.76
N ALA A 482 -11.74 -12.83 12.08
CA ALA A 482 -12.36 -13.85 11.24
C ALA A 482 -13.26 -14.82 12.03
N GLU A 483 -12.85 -15.15 13.26
CA GLU A 483 -13.59 -16.05 14.14
C GLU A 483 -14.91 -15.44 14.60
N ILE A 484 -14.90 -14.16 14.98
CA ILE A 484 -16.10 -13.47 15.47
C ILE A 484 -17.10 -13.22 14.32
N ILE A 485 -16.60 -12.78 13.17
CA ILE A 485 -17.45 -12.56 11.97
C ILE A 485 -18.11 -13.84 11.50
N ALA A 486 -17.42 -14.96 11.56
CA ALA A 486 -17.97 -16.25 11.17
C ALA A 486 -19.22 -16.64 12.00
N GLN A 487 -19.32 -16.16 13.24
CA GLN A 487 -20.47 -16.43 14.13
C GLN A 487 -21.54 -15.33 14.15
N ALA A 488 -21.31 -14.22 13.42
CA ALA A 488 -22.26 -13.09 13.38
C ALA A 488 -23.63 -13.45 12.78
N GLY A 489 -23.74 -14.55 12.05
CA GLY A 489 -24.99 -15.08 11.47
C GLY A 489 -25.79 -16.01 12.37
N LYS A 490 -25.36 -16.30 13.61
CA LYS A 490 -26.07 -17.15 14.57
C LYS A 490 -27.39 -16.53 15.05
N PHE A 491 -28.32 -17.40 15.45
CA PHE A 491 -29.60 -16.99 16.02
C PHE A 491 -29.43 -16.06 17.20
N GLY A 492 -29.97 -14.85 17.11
CA GLY A 492 -29.89 -13.82 18.14
C GLY A 492 -28.48 -13.23 18.38
N ALA A 493 -27.49 -13.47 17.54
CA ALA A 493 -26.17 -12.89 17.68
C ALA A 493 -26.20 -11.37 17.47
N VAL A 494 -25.43 -10.63 18.29
CA VAL A 494 -25.20 -9.18 18.12
C VAL A 494 -23.72 -8.94 18.00
N THR A 495 -23.30 -8.38 16.85
CA THR A 495 -21.90 -8.09 16.56
C THR A 495 -21.75 -6.62 16.19
N ILE A 496 -20.85 -5.92 16.88
CA ILE A 496 -20.46 -4.55 16.53
C ILE A 496 -19.14 -4.64 15.79
N ALA A 497 -19.08 -4.08 14.59
CA ALA A 497 -17.86 -4.05 13.78
C ALA A 497 -17.50 -2.60 13.44
N THR A 498 -16.25 -2.21 13.71
CA THR A 498 -15.72 -0.97 13.13
C THR A 498 -15.44 -1.20 11.66
N ASN A 499 -15.62 -0.15 10.91
CA ASN A 499 -15.44 -0.01 9.48
C ASN A 499 -14.79 -1.25 8.83
N MET A 500 -15.41 -1.88 7.86
CA MET A 500 -14.88 -2.99 7.03
C MET A 500 -14.26 -4.22 7.76
N ALA A 501 -14.30 -4.31 9.09
CA ALA A 501 -13.85 -5.49 9.81
C ALA A 501 -14.51 -6.76 9.24
N GLY A 502 -13.70 -7.81 8.98
CA GLY A 502 -14.17 -9.04 8.33
C GLY A 502 -14.41 -8.93 6.82
N ARG A 503 -13.82 -7.94 6.11
CA ARG A 503 -13.85 -7.89 4.65
C ARG A 503 -13.20 -9.15 4.06
N GLY A 504 -13.79 -9.70 3.00
CA GLY A 504 -13.35 -10.97 2.41
C GLY A 504 -13.78 -12.23 3.18
N THR A 505 -14.49 -12.08 4.32
CA THR A 505 -15.06 -13.20 5.08
C THR A 505 -16.58 -13.23 4.92
N ASP A 506 -17.12 -14.38 4.58
CA ASP A 506 -18.56 -14.56 4.43
C ASP A 506 -19.26 -14.78 5.78
N ILE A 507 -20.41 -14.12 5.97
CA ILE A 507 -21.30 -14.36 7.11
C ILE A 507 -22.36 -15.37 6.66
N ILE A 508 -22.31 -16.56 7.23
CA ILE A 508 -23.23 -17.66 6.95
C ILE A 508 -24.36 -17.61 7.96
N LEU A 509 -25.63 -17.64 7.50
CA LEU A 509 -26.79 -17.71 8.38
C LEU A 509 -26.79 -19.06 9.15
N GLY A 510 -26.97 -18.98 10.45
CA GLY A 510 -26.90 -20.13 11.37
C GLY A 510 -25.51 -20.34 12.00
N GLY A 511 -24.46 -19.68 11.52
CA GLY A 511 -23.09 -19.79 12.03
C GLY A 511 -22.13 -20.49 11.06
N ASN A 512 -20.91 -20.75 11.50
CA ASN A 512 -19.85 -21.38 10.72
C ASN A 512 -19.41 -22.69 11.39
N SER A 513 -19.58 -23.80 10.67
CA SER A 513 -19.23 -25.14 11.12
C SER A 513 -17.74 -25.34 11.32
N GLU A 514 -16.90 -24.76 10.47
CA GLU A 514 -15.45 -24.83 10.60
C GLU A 514 -14.95 -24.19 11.88
N PHE A 515 -15.51 -23.04 12.26
CA PHE A 515 -15.18 -22.39 13.53
C PHE A 515 -15.57 -23.26 14.73
N LEU A 516 -16.76 -23.86 14.70
CA LEU A 516 -17.22 -24.73 15.79
C LEU A 516 -16.34 -25.97 15.90
N ALA A 517 -15.92 -26.55 14.78
CA ALA A 517 -15.00 -27.68 14.73
C ALA A 517 -13.64 -27.31 15.35
N LYS A 518 -13.05 -26.16 14.97
CA LYS A 518 -11.81 -25.66 15.60
C LYS A 518 -11.96 -25.46 17.12
N GLN A 519 -13.09 -24.92 17.55
CA GLN A 519 -13.35 -24.70 18.97
C GLN A 519 -13.45 -26.04 19.75
N GLU A 520 -14.07 -27.06 19.16
CA GLU A 520 -14.15 -28.39 19.76
C GLU A 520 -12.77 -29.07 19.82
N MET A 521 -11.97 -28.96 18.77
CA MET A 521 -10.59 -29.47 18.77
C MET A 521 -9.70 -28.75 19.81
N ARG A 522 -9.86 -27.44 19.99
CA ARG A 522 -9.18 -26.67 21.08
C ARG A 522 -9.61 -27.19 22.46
N LYS A 523 -10.91 -27.48 22.68
CA LYS A 523 -11.40 -28.10 23.91
C LYS A 523 -10.81 -29.50 24.15
N ASN A 524 -10.59 -30.25 23.08
CA ASN A 524 -9.94 -31.56 23.10
C ASN A 524 -8.41 -31.47 23.29
N LYS A 525 -7.86 -30.27 23.49
CA LYS A 525 -6.44 -29.97 23.72
C LYS A 525 -5.53 -30.33 22.52
N VAL A 526 -6.06 -30.34 21.32
CA VAL A 526 -5.23 -30.44 20.12
C VAL A 526 -4.37 -29.16 20.01
N PRO A 527 -3.06 -29.28 19.75
CA PRO A 527 -2.18 -28.11 19.60
C PRO A 527 -2.70 -27.13 18.55
N HIS A 528 -2.52 -25.83 18.79
CA HIS A 528 -3.04 -24.77 17.93
C HIS A 528 -2.50 -24.90 16.49
N GLU A 529 -1.22 -25.21 16.36
CA GLU A 529 -0.52 -25.42 15.07
C GLU A 529 -1.17 -26.55 14.26
N ILE A 530 -1.49 -27.67 14.89
CA ILE A 530 -2.13 -28.82 14.24
C ILE A 530 -3.57 -28.50 13.84
N ILE A 531 -4.31 -27.70 14.64
CA ILE A 531 -5.67 -27.25 14.28
C ILE A 531 -5.64 -26.35 13.04
N GLU A 532 -4.69 -25.41 12.97
CA GLU A 532 -4.57 -24.56 11.81
C GLU A 532 -4.15 -25.38 10.56
N GLU A 533 -3.21 -26.31 10.70
CA GLU A 533 -2.79 -27.21 9.63
C GLU A 533 -3.92 -28.16 9.18
N ALA A 534 -4.77 -28.62 10.10
CA ALA A 534 -5.94 -29.44 9.77
C ALA A 534 -6.97 -28.70 8.92
N ASN A 535 -7.08 -27.39 9.09
CA ASN A 535 -7.98 -26.53 8.32
C ASN A 535 -7.39 -26.05 6.99
N THR A 536 -6.09 -26.30 6.75
CA THR A 536 -5.46 -25.90 5.49
C THR A 536 -5.76 -26.90 4.37
N TYR A 537 -5.66 -26.40 3.15
CA TYR A 537 -5.76 -27.22 1.94
C TYR A 537 -4.40 -27.73 1.44
N TYR A 538 -3.36 -27.52 2.23
CA TYR A 538 -2.00 -27.92 1.93
C TYR A 538 -1.87 -29.47 1.87
N GLU A 539 -1.16 -29.99 0.87
CA GLU A 539 -0.86 -31.42 0.77
C GLU A 539 0.29 -31.76 1.73
N THR A 540 0.06 -32.73 2.61
CA THR A 540 1.03 -33.19 3.59
C THR A 540 1.00 -34.70 3.74
N ASP A 541 2.16 -35.30 4.00
CA ASP A 541 2.31 -36.71 4.35
C ASP A 541 2.36 -36.95 5.87
N ASP A 542 2.27 -35.89 6.66
CA ASP A 542 2.30 -35.98 8.13
C ASP A 542 1.03 -36.66 8.65
N GLN A 543 1.23 -37.81 9.31
CA GLN A 543 0.15 -38.67 9.80
C GLN A 543 -0.66 -38.00 10.93
N GLU A 544 -0.06 -37.10 11.70
CA GLU A 544 -0.73 -36.39 12.78
C GLU A 544 -1.67 -35.33 12.21
N ILE A 545 -1.21 -34.58 11.23
CA ILE A 545 -2.02 -33.58 10.49
C ILE A 545 -3.14 -34.27 9.72
N LEU A 546 -2.89 -35.40 9.05
CA LEU A 546 -3.92 -36.15 8.31
C LEU A 546 -5.03 -36.67 9.24
N LYS A 547 -4.69 -37.18 10.41
CA LYS A 547 -5.69 -37.60 11.43
C LYS A 547 -6.48 -36.42 11.97
N ALA A 548 -5.81 -35.30 12.27
CA ALA A 548 -6.46 -34.08 12.70
C ALA A 548 -7.43 -33.54 11.64
N ARG A 549 -7.05 -33.64 10.35
CA ARG A 549 -7.90 -33.25 9.22
C ARG A 549 -9.14 -34.14 9.08
N GLU A 550 -9.00 -35.45 9.28
CA GLU A 550 -10.14 -36.36 9.30
C GLU A 550 -11.10 -36.06 10.45
N GLU A 551 -10.56 -35.80 11.66
CA GLU A 551 -11.37 -35.40 12.81
C GLU A 551 -12.06 -34.07 12.57
N PHE A 552 -11.32 -33.05 12.05
CA PHE A 552 -11.87 -31.77 11.66
C PHE A 552 -13.03 -31.91 10.68
N ASN A 553 -12.86 -32.67 9.60
CA ASN A 553 -13.90 -32.87 8.60
C ASN A 553 -15.14 -33.59 9.18
N LYS A 554 -14.98 -34.52 10.12
CA LYS A 554 -16.09 -35.15 10.83
C LYS A 554 -16.86 -34.16 11.69
N LEU A 555 -16.13 -33.28 12.41
CA LEU A 555 -16.73 -32.24 13.23
C LEU A 555 -17.47 -31.20 12.37
N VAL A 556 -16.85 -30.77 11.26
CA VAL A 556 -17.50 -29.84 10.31
C VAL A 556 -18.83 -30.43 9.82
N LYS A 557 -18.84 -31.67 9.40
CA LYS A 557 -20.07 -32.33 8.92
C LYS A 557 -21.15 -32.44 10.00
N LYS A 558 -20.75 -32.75 11.25
CA LYS A 558 -21.65 -32.75 12.40
C LYS A 558 -22.28 -31.38 12.62
N TYR A 559 -21.46 -30.33 12.63
CA TYR A 559 -21.94 -28.97 12.82
C TYR A 559 -22.75 -28.43 11.64
N ASP A 560 -22.48 -28.86 10.41
CA ASP A 560 -23.28 -28.47 9.24
C ASP A 560 -24.74 -28.92 9.39
N ASP A 561 -24.98 -30.12 9.94
CA ASP A 561 -26.32 -30.60 10.17
C ASP A 561 -27.04 -29.83 11.29
N GLU A 562 -26.35 -29.47 12.37
CA GLU A 562 -26.88 -28.61 13.45
C GLU A 562 -27.18 -27.18 12.92
N ILE A 563 -26.32 -26.63 12.09
CA ILE A 563 -26.47 -25.29 11.51
C ILE A 563 -27.66 -25.19 10.56
N LYS A 564 -28.04 -26.27 9.86
CA LYS A 564 -29.21 -26.27 8.98
C LYS A 564 -30.49 -25.91 9.75
N GLU A 565 -30.70 -26.49 10.92
CA GLU A 565 -31.87 -26.15 11.76
C GLU A 565 -31.82 -24.71 12.28
N GLU A 566 -30.63 -24.27 12.68
CA GLU A 566 -30.43 -22.88 13.15
C GLU A 566 -30.62 -21.86 12.03
N LYS A 567 -30.17 -22.18 10.82
CA LYS A 567 -30.35 -21.36 9.60
C LYS A 567 -31.84 -21.14 9.32
N GLU A 568 -32.67 -22.17 9.41
CA GLU A 568 -34.12 -22.04 9.21
C GLU A 568 -34.74 -21.09 10.25
N LYS A 569 -34.32 -21.18 11.52
CA LYS A 569 -34.79 -20.28 12.58
C LYS A 569 -34.41 -18.83 12.28
N VAL A 570 -33.17 -18.60 11.83
CA VAL A 570 -32.67 -17.27 11.46
C VAL A 570 -33.42 -16.71 10.24
N ILE A 571 -33.68 -17.53 9.22
CA ILE A 571 -34.49 -17.15 8.05
C ILE A 571 -35.89 -16.73 8.48
N ASN A 572 -36.55 -17.50 9.35
CA ASN A 572 -37.87 -17.18 9.88
C ASN A 572 -37.87 -15.92 10.75
N ALA A 573 -36.76 -15.59 11.39
CA ALA A 573 -36.59 -14.35 12.18
C ALA A 573 -36.32 -13.10 11.31
N GLY A 574 -36.12 -13.26 9.98
CA GLY A 574 -35.92 -12.16 9.03
C GLY A 574 -34.48 -12.08 8.44
N GLY A 575 -33.65 -13.09 8.69
CA GLY A 575 -32.26 -13.12 8.22
C GLY A 575 -31.35 -12.14 8.94
N LEU A 576 -30.17 -11.89 8.40
CA LEU A 576 -29.18 -10.95 8.99
C LEU A 576 -29.65 -9.50 8.81
N LYS A 577 -29.72 -8.76 9.93
CA LYS A 577 -30.00 -7.32 9.95
C LYS A 577 -28.73 -6.52 10.03
N ILE A 578 -28.56 -5.58 9.13
CA ILE A 578 -27.47 -4.61 9.12
C ILE A 578 -27.95 -3.29 9.73
N ILE A 579 -27.22 -2.78 10.71
CA ILE A 579 -27.44 -1.45 11.29
C ILE A 579 -26.20 -0.61 11.03
N GLY A 580 -26.32 0.46 10.24
CA GLY A 580 -25.29 1.48 10.14
C GLY A 580 -25.53 2.57 11.20
N THR A 581 -24.54 2.86 12.05
CA THR A 581 -24.68 3.90 13.08
C THR A 581 -24.55 5.31 12.54
N GLU A 582 -24.04 5.45 11.32
CA GLU A 582 -23.94 6.67 10.53
C GLU A 582 -23.62 6.34 9.08
N ARG A 583 -23.62 7.32 8.19
CA ARG A 583 -23.14 7.18 6.82
C ARG A 583 -21.65 7.42 6.78
N HIS A 584 -20.96 6.61 5.98
CA HIS A 584 -19.55 6.78 5.71
C HIS A 584 -19.29 7.90 4.69
N GLU A 585 -18.06 8.33 4.54
CA GLU A 585 -17.66 9.31 3.56
C GLU A 585 -17.93 8.88 2.11
N SER A 586 -17.93 7.57 1.83
CA SER A 586 -18.20 6.99 0.53
C SER A 586 -19.44 6.08 0.56
N ARG A 587 -20.32 6.25 -0.44
CA ARG A 587 -21.48 5.37 -0.67
C ARG A 587 -21.08 3.92 -0.89
N ARG A 588 -19.89 3.71 -1.42
CA ARG A 588 -19.30 2.40 -1.65
C ARG A 588 -19.15 1.61 -0.34
N ILE A 589 -18.62 2.24 0.71
CA ILE A 589 -18.46 1.63 2.02
C ILE A 589 -19.82 1.24 2.62
N ASP A 590 -20.82 2.11 2.50
CA ASP A 590 -22.19 1.80 2.92
C ASP A 590 -22.76 0.59 2.17
N ASN A 591 -22.52 0.51 0.86
CA ASN A 591 -22.97 -0.61 0.04
C ASN A 591 -22.24 -1.92 0.39
N GLN A 592 -20.97 -1.87 0.77
CA GLN A 592 -20.22 -3.03 1.26
C GLN A 592 -20.78 -3.51 2.61
N LEU A 593 -21.13 -2.59 3.50
CA LEU A 593 -21.77 -2.94 4.77
C LEU A 593 -23.13 -3.60 4.53
N ARG A 594 -23.99 -3.00 3.69
CA ARG A 594 -25.28 -3.62 3.26
C ARG A 594 -25.07 -4.99 2.63
N GLY A 595 -24.04 -5.14 1.79
CA GLY A 595 -23.70 -6.37 1.08
C GLY A 595 -23.30 -7.56 1.96
N ARG A 596 -23.15 -7.34 3.27
CA ARG A 596 -22.97 -8.42 4.24
C ARG A 596 -24.21 -9.27 4.45
N SER A 597 -25.40 -8.74 4.13
CA SER A 597 -26.69 -9.40 4.23
C SER A 597 -27.32 -9.59 2.85
N GLY A 598 -28.25 -10.55 2.72
CA GLY A 598 -29.01 -10.83 1.48
C GLY A 598 -28.17 -11.49 0.40
N ARG A 599 -27.25 -12.40 0.75
CA ARG A 599 -26.37 -13.12 -0.18
C ARG A 599 -27.06 -14.32 -0.78
N GLN A 600 -26.79 -14.63 -2.05
CA GLN A 600 -27.31 -15.81 -2.77
C GLN A 600 -28.83 -16.01 -2.63
N GLY A 601 -29.59 -14.89 -2.57
CA GLY A 601 -31.04 -14.91 -2.41
C GLY A 601 -31.54 -15.15 -0.98
N ASP A 602 -30.66 -15.03 0.03
CA ASP A 602 -31.08 -15.06 1.44
C ASP A 602 -31.88 -13.79 1.81
N ILE A 603 -32.77 -13.93 2.77
CA ILE A 603 -33.52 -12.82 3.37
C ILE A 603 -32.57 -11.98 4.24
N GLY A 604 -32.81 -10.68 4.31
CA GLY A 604 -32.09 -9.77 5.18
C GLY A 604 -32.64 -8.36 5.17
N GLU A 605 -32.14 -7.52 6.07
CA GLU A 605 -32.56 -6.13 6.20
C GLU A 605 -31.34 -5.23 6.37
N SER A 606 -31.43 -3.98 5.89
CA SER A 606 -30.45 -2.95 6.22
C SER A 606 -31.11 -1.64 6.58
N LYS A 607 -30.55 -0.93 7.58
CA LYS A 607 -31.01 0.38 8.02
C LYS A 607 -29.87 1.23 8.54
N PHE A 608 -29.86 2.52 8.17
CA PHE A 608 -28.90 3.50 8.67
C PHE A 608 -29.59 4.48 9.62
N TYR A 609 -28.91 4.77 10.73
CA TYR A 609 -29.31 5.72 11.74
C TYR A 609 -28.33 6.89 11.72
N ILE A 610 -28.81 8.08 11.50
CA ILE A 610 -28.00 9.29 11.28
C ILE A 610 -28.37 10.32 12.34
N ALA A 611 -27.40 11.11 12.81
CA ALA A 611 -27.62 12.28 13.63
C ALA A 611 -27.16 13.55 12.90
N LEU A 612 -27.76 14.70 13.21
CA LEU A 612 -27.35 15.98 12.63
C LEU A 612 -25.96 16.40 13.08
N ASP A 613 -25.51 15.87 14.22
CA ASP A 613 -24.16 16.08 14.79
C ASP A 613 -23.13 15.01 14.37
N ASP A 614 -23.47 14.11 13.44
CA ASP A 614 -22.47 13.22 12.80
C ASP A 614 -21.53 14.03 11.91
N ASP A 615 -20.26 13.60 11.82
CA ASP A 615 -19.20 14.35 11.15
C ASP A 615 -19.51 14.65 9.67
N LEU A 616 -20.05 13.68 8.92
CA LEU A 616 -20.49 13.90 7.55
C LEU A 616 -21.57 14.99 7.43
N MET A 617 -22.48 15.05 8.42
CA MET A 617 -23.57 16.01 8.43
C MET A 617 -23.08 17.40 8.79
N LYS A 618 -22.15 17.53 9.76
CA LYS A 618 -21.51 18.80 10.12
C LYS A 618 -20.75 19.39 8.95
N ILE A 619 -19.97 18.56 8.24
CA ILE A 619 -19.05 19.03 7.20
C ILE A 619 -19.78 19.41 5.89
N PHE A 620 -20.85 18.71 5.51
CA PHE A 620 -21.45 18.84 4.17
C PHE A 620 -22.97 19.01 4.14
N GLY A 621 -23.65 18.95 5.27
CA GLY A 621 -25.11 18.94 5.34
C GLY A 621 -25.76 19.96 6.28
N GLY A 622 -24.95 20.69 7.10
CA GLY A 622 -25.39 21.40 8.27
C GLY A 622 -26.61 22.31 8.11
N ASP A 623 -26.52 23.38 7.31
CA ASP A 623 -27.53 24.45 7.31
C ASP A 623 -28.87 24.08 6.71
N THR A 624 -28.88 23.36 5.61
CA THR A 624 -30.13 23.07 4.87
C THR A 624 -30.96 22.03 5.62
N ILE A 625 -30.31 20.99 6.15
CA ILE A 625 -31.01 19.88 6.82
C ILE A 625 -31.44 20.31 8.24
N THR A 626 -30.61 21.07 8.94
CA THR A 626 -30.96 21.65 10.25
C THR A 626 -32.14 22.63 10.13
N LYS A 627 -32.21 23.44 9.09
CA LYS A 627 -33.37 24.30 8.80
C LYS A 627 -34.63 23.48 8.55
N VAL A 628 -34.52 22.41 7.75
CA VAL A 628 -35.66 21.51 7.49
C VAL A 628 -36.09 20.81 8.78
N TYR A 629 -35.15 20.30 9.60
CA TYR A 629 -35.44 19.66 10.88
C TYR A 629 -36.20 20.60 11.82
N ASN A 630 -35.68 21.84 11.99
CA ASN A 630 -36.28 22.85 12.87
C ASN A 630 -37.66 23.33 12.36
N THR A 631 -37.88 23.39 11.04
CA THR A 631 -39.14 23.76 10.44
C THR A 631 -40.22 22.70 10.63
N LEU A 632 -39.82 21.42 10.72
CA LEU A 632 -40.73 20.29 10.96
C LEU A 632 -41.18 20.19 12.43
N GLY A 633 -40.59 20.93 13.37
CA GLY A 633 -41.00 20.96 14.78
C GLY A 633 -40.87 19.62 15.50
N ALA A 634 -39.99 18.73 15.04
CA ALA A 634 -39.84 17.38 15.59
C ALA A 634 -39.24 17.40 16.99
N ASP A 635 -39.78 16.56 17.89
CA ASP A 635 -39.25 16.35 19.24
C ASP A 635 -37.84 15.71 19.18
N GLU A 636 -36.97 15.93 20.17
CA GLU A 636 -35.57 15.46 20.16
C GLU A 636 -35.41 13.96 19.90
N ASN A 637 -36.40 13.16 20.35
CA ASN A 637 -36.39 11.70 20.18
C ASN A 637 -37.23 11.23 18.98
N MET A 638 -37.82 12.14 18.21
CA MET A 638 -38.70 11.79 17.11
C MET A 638 -37.87 11.55 15.83
N PRO A 639 -37.89 10.35 15.25
CA PRO A 639 -37.18 10.07 14.00
C PRO A 639 -37.85 10.77 12.83
N ILE A 640 -37.08 11.31 11.91
CA ILE A 640 -37.56 11.76 10.63
C ILE A 640 -37.15 10.74 9.57
N ASP A 641 -38.12 10.04 9.02
CA ASP A 641 -37.97 9.15 7.87
C ASP A 641 -38.49 9.90 6.62
N SER A 642 -37.55 10.39 5.83
CA SER A 642 -37.86 11.16 4.62
C SER A 642 -36.90 10.87 3.48
N ARG A 643 -37.43 10.49 2.32
CA ARG A 643 -36.66 10.30 1.09
C ARG A 643 -35.89 11.57 0.66
N ILE A 644 -36.42 12.74 1.00
CA ILE A 644 -35.79 14.02 0.67
C ILE A 644 -34.45 14.15 1.45
N ILE A 645 -34.47 13.78 2.71
CA ILE A 645 -33.28 13.87 3.58
C ILE A 645 -32.26 12.79 3.22
N SER A 646 -32.70 11.55 2.96
CA SER A 646 -31.80 10.50 2.44
C SER A 646 -31.07 10.94 1.16
N LYS A 647 -31.79 11.65 0.26
CA LYS A 647 -31.19 12.19 -0.96
C LYS A 647 -30.22 13.35 -0.68
N ALA A 648 -30.49 14.16 0.35
CA ALA A 648 -29.55 15.22 0.76
C ALA A 648 -28.24 14.63 1.34
N VAL A 649 -28.34 13.58 2.14
CA VAL A 649 -27.18 12.83 2.66
C VAL A 649 -26.39 12.20 1.51
N GLU A 650 -27.03 11.58 0.54
CA GLU A 650 -26.38 11.04 -0.66
C GLU A 650 -25.65 12.13 -1.45
N ASN A 651 -26.23 13.31 -1.58
CA ASN A 651 -25.57 14.44 -2.24
C ASN A 651 -24.35 14.96 -1.43
N ALA A 652 -24.42 14.92 -0.11
CA ALA A 652 -23.26 15.23 0.75
C ALA A 652 -22.13 14.21 0.51
N GLN A 653 -22.43 12.91 0.52
CA GLN A 653 -21.45 11.87 0.20
C GLN A 653 -20.82 12.07 -1.19
N LYS A 654 -21.61 12.38 -2.23
CA LYS A 654 -21.10 12.68 -3.57
C LYS A 654 -20.10 13.85 -3.59
N LYS A 655 -20.32 14.88 -2.77
CA LYS A 655 -19.40 16.01 -2.66
C LYS A 655 -18.08 15.57 -2.00
N VAL A 656 -18.14 14.73 -0.95
CA VAL A 656 -16.94 14.17 -0.30
C VAL A 656 -16.17 13.28 -1.28
N GLU A 657 -16.86 12.36 -1.96
CA GLU A 657 -16.29 11.49 -2.98
C GLU A 657 -15.56 12.31 -4.06
N GLY A 658 -16.22 13.36 -4.60
CA GLY A 658 -15.64 14.25 -5.60
C GLY A 658 -14.42 15.02 -5.09
N ARG A 659 -14.43 15.48 -3.81
CA ARG A 659 -13.26 16.11 -3.19
C ARG A 659 -12.10 15.11 -3.05
N ASN A 660 -12.37 13.92 -2.54
CA ASN A 660 -11.37 12.88 -2.36
C ASN A 660 -10.77 12.45 -3.71
N PHE A 661 -11.59 12.31 -4.75
CA PHE A 661 -11.13 12.09 -6.11
C PHE A 661 -10.19 13.20 -6.60
N SER A 662 -10.57 14.47 -6.39
CA SER A 662 -9.73 15.61 -6.77
C SER A 662 -8.37 15.60 -6.06
N ILE A 663 -8.34 15.21 -4.77
CA ILE A 663 -7.09 15.07 -4.00
C ILE A 663 -6.21 13.97 -4.62
N ARG A 664 -6.76 12.77 -4.86
CA ARG A 664 -6.02 11.66 -5.48
C ARG A 664 -5.51 12.03 -6.87
N LYS A 665 -6.34 12.68 -7.68
CA LYS A 665 -5.95 13.18 -9.01
C LYS A 665 -4.81 14.21 -8.95
N ASN A 666 -4.82 15.10 -7.96
CA ASN A 666 -3.74 16.05 -7.77
C ASN A 666 -2.44 15.34 -7.35
N VAL A 667 -2.51 14.38 -6.41
CA VAL A 667 -1.33 13.58 -6.03
C VAL A 667 -0.75 12.88 -7.25
N LEU A 668 -1.60 12.25 -8.08
CA LEU A 668 -1.18 11.58 -9.29
C LEU A 668 -0.50 12.52 -10.29
N LYS A 669 -1.03 13.74 -10.51
CA LYS A 669 -0.43 14.70 -11.45
C LYS A 669 1.02 15.07 -11.07
N TYR A 670 1.33 15.17 -9.78
CA TYR A 670 2.70 15.39 -9.30
C TYR A 670 3.55 14.12 -9.44
N ASP A 671 2.99 12.95 -9.11
CA ASP A 671 3.72 11.69 -9.22
C ASP A 671 3.94 11.26 -10.68
N ASP A 672 3.08 11.66 -11.63
CA ASP A 672 3.28 11.40 -13.05
C ASP A 672 4.56 12.08 -13.58
N VAL A 673 4.93 13.25 -13.04
CA VAL A 673 6.21 13.91 -13.37
C VAL A 673 7.38 13.06 -12.86
N MET A 674 7.31 12.65 -11.60
CA MET A 674 8.31 11.74 -11.00
C MET A 674 8.35 10.39 -11.70
N ASN A 675 7.21 9.89 -12.16
CA ASN A 675 7.13 8.59 -12.82
C ASN A 675 7.83 8.58 -14.18
N ALA A 676 7.67 9.65 -14.95
CA ALA A 676 8.39 9.79 -16.22
C ALA A 676 9.93 9.78 -16.02
N GLN A 677 10.41 10.44 -14.98
CA GLN A 677 11.83 10.44 -14.62
C GLN A 677 12.28 9.06 -14.08
N ARG A 678 11.44 8.41 -13.26
CA ARG A 678 11.67 7.07 -12.73
C ARG A 678 11.80 6.02 -13.84
N GLU A 679 10.93 6.06 -14.83
CA GLU A 679 10.97 5.15 -15.98
C GLU A 679 12.29 5.26 -16.75
N ILE A 680 12.83 6.47 -16.92
CA ILE A 680 14.13 6.70 -17.58
C ILE A 680 15.25 6.08 -16.73
N ILE A 681 15.32 6.43 -15.44
CA ILE A 681 16.40 5.96 -14.55
C ILE A 681 16.34 4.44 -14.35
N TYR A 682 15.14 3.88 -14.08
CA TYR A 682 15.00 2.44 -13.86
C TYR A 682 15.18 1.64 -15.16
N GLY A 683 14.82 2.21 -16.31
CA GLY A 683 15.10 1.63 -17.63
C GLY A 683 16.60 1.50 -17.88
N GLN A 684 17.36 2.60 -17.74
CA GLN A 684 18.82 2.59 -17.87
C GLN A 684 19.49 1.67 -16.85
N ARG A 685 19.01 1.69 -15.60
CA ARG A 685 19.52 0.81 -14.56
C ARG A 685 19.31 -0.67 -14.88
N LYS A 686 18.17 -1.02 -15.50
CA LYS A 686 17.88 -2.39 -15.92
C LYS A 686 18.83 -2.84 -17.05
N GLU A 687 19.12 -2.00 -18.03
CA GLU A 687 20.09 -2.30 -19.09
C GLU A 687 21.47 -2.64 -18.49
N VAL A 688 21.92 -1.84 -17.51
CA VAL A 688 23.19 -2.10 -16.79
C VAL A 688 23.13 -3.41 -16.01
N LEU A 689 21.99 -3.74 -15.35
CA LEU A 689 21.80 -5.00 -14.62
C LEU A 689 21.71 -6.22 -15.53
N ASP A 690 21.13 -6.08 -16.73
CA ASP A 690 21.02 -7.16 -17.70
C ASP A 690 22.38 -7.56 -18.32
N GLY A 691 23.44 -6.80 -18.00
CA GLY A 691 24.82 -7.12 -18.35
C GLY A 691 25.21 -6.60 -19.73
N GLU A 692 24.51 -5.58 -20.23
CA GLU A 692 24.96 -4.88 -21.44
C GLU A 692 26.34 -4.26 -21.21
N ASN A 693 27.18 -4.33 -22.23
CA ASN A 693 28.48 -3.66 -22.19
C ASN A 693 28.26 -2.15 -22.27
N ILE A 694 28.48 -1.48 -21.12
CA ILE A 694 28.29 -0.01 -21.00
C ILE A 694 29.56 0.78 -21.31
N HIS A 695 30.62 0.13 -21.77
CA HIS A 695 31.90 0.77 -22.07
C HIS A 695 31.74 1.98 -23.00
N ASP A 696 31.03 1.81 -24.12
CA ASP A 696 30.84 2.90 -25.09
C ASP A 696 30.05 4.07 -24.45
N SER A 697 29.09 3.77 -23.57
CA SER A 697 28.37 4.79 -22.80
C SER A 697 29.29 5.53 -21.84
N ILE A 698 30.18 4.83 -21.12
CA ILE A 698 31.19 5.45 -20.26
C ILE A 698 32.15 6.35 -21.06
N MET A 699 32.62 5.88 -22.21
CA MET A 699 33.51 6.70 -23.07
C MET A 699 32.77 7.96 -23.57
N SER A 700 31.51 7.83 -23.97
CA SER A 700 30.66 8.98 -24.31
C SER A 700 30.45 9.95 -23.17
N MET A 701 30.30 9.45 -21.92
CA MET A 701 30.22 10.32 -20.73
C MET A 701 31.52 11.08 -20.49
N ILE A 702 32.65 10.41 -20.58
CA ILE A 702 33.99 11.03 -20.42
C ILE A 702 34.16 12.18 -21.42
N SER A 703 33.81 11.99 -22.70
CA SER A 703 33.88 13.05 -23.71
C SER A 703 32.86 14.17 -23.45
N ALA A 704 31.61 13.83 -23.11
CA ALA A 704 30.58 14.84 -22.82
C ALA A 704 30.93 15.72 -21.58
N VAL A 705 31.59 15.15 -20.57
CA VAL A 705 32.06 15.90 -19.39
C VAL A 705 33.24 16.81 -19.79
N ALA A 706 34.12 16.35 -20.67
CA ALA A 706 35.22 17.17 -21.18
C ALA A 706 34.72 18.39 -21.97
N GLU A 707 33.78 18.17 -22.89
CA GLU A 707 33.12 19.21 -23.68
C GLU A 707 32.42 20.25 -22.79
N ALA A 708 31.58 19.78 -21.86
CA ALA A 708 30.85 20.64 -20.93
C ALA A 708 31.81 21.47 -20.06
N MET A 709 32.91 20.86 -19.58
CA MET A 709 33.89 21.53 -18.75
C MET A 709 34.67 22.60 -19.52
N VAL A 710 35.15 22.31 -20.72
CA VAL A 710 35.86 23.31 -21.53
C VAL A 710 34.92 24.46 -21.88
N ASN A 711 33.69 24.18 -22.31
CA ASN A 711 32.69 25.22 -22.64
C ASN A 711 32.30 26.10 -21.43
N MET A 712 32.30 25.57 -20.23
CA MET A 712 31.99 26.35 -19.02
C MET A 712 33.01 27.46 -18.75
N TYR A 713 34.27 27.26 -19.14
CA TYR A 713 35.33 28.18 -18.88
C TYR A 713 35.72 29.05 -20.08
N VAL A 714 34.96 29.02 -21.17
CA VAL A 714 35.10 29.94 -22.29
C VAL A 714 34.60 31.34 -21.89
N GLU A 715 35.48 32.35 -21.92
CA GLU A 715 35.17 33.71 -21.44
C GLU A 715 34.59 34.61 -22.51
N ASP A 716 34.90 34.36 -23.81
CA ASP A 716 34.48 35.20 -24.90
C ASP A 716 34.12 34.42 -26.19
N GLU A 717 33.52 35.14 -27.19
CA GLU A 717 33.17 34.56 -28.48
C GLU A 717 34.40 34.10 -29.33
N LYS A 718 35.62 34.40 -28.90
CA LYS A 718 36.85 33.99 -29.55
C LYS A 718 37.45 32.68 -29.03
N GLY A 719 36.81 32.09 -28.01
CA GLY A 719 37.23 30.82 -27.45
C GLY A 719 38.33 30.93 -26.37
N ASN A 720 38.59 32.17 -25.86
CA ASN A 720 39.51 32.32 -24.72
C ASN A 720 38.98 31.65 -23.46
N VAL A 721 39.84 30.91 -22.77
CA VAL A 721 39.45 30.12 -21.57
C VAL A 721 40.15 30.65 -20.32
N ASN A 722 39.46 30.47 -19.15
CA ASN A 722 40.09 30.71 -17.83
C ASN A 722 41.05 29.56 -17.51
N VAL A 723 42.30 29.79 -17.70
CA VAL A 723 43.38 28.77 -17.68
C VAL A 723 43.51 28.07 -16.33
N GLU A 724 43.52 28.85 -15.22
CA GLU A 724 43.80 28.29 -13.88
C GLU A 724 42.59 27.48 -13.38
N SER A 725 41.39 28.02 -13.54
CA SER A 725 40.15 27.36 -13.12
C SER A 725 39.89 26.10 -13.94
N LEU A 726 40.04 26.15 -15.26
CA LEU A 726 39.86 24.99 -16.11
C LEU A 726 40.87 23.89 -15.79
N ASN A 727 42.16 24.19 -15.61
CA ASN A 727 43.14 23.16 -15.24
C ASN A 727 42.87 22.54 -13.87
N GLN A 728 42.41 23.33 -12.91
CA GLN A 728 42.07 22.83 -11.57
C GLN A 728 40.93 21.80 -11.65
N ASP A 729 39.91 22.06 -12.43
CA ASP A 729 38.77 21.15 -12.61
C ASP A 729 39.12 19.89 -13.41
N ILE A 730 39.95 20.03 -14.45
CA ILE A 730 40.50 18.90 -15.20
C ILE A 730 41.33 18.01 -14.25
N LEU A 731 42.14 18.60 -13.41
CA LEU A 731 42.98 17.87 -12.44
C LEU A 731 42.09 17.14 -11.44
N ASN A 732 41.04 17.79 -10.93
CA ASN A 732 40.12 17.21 -9.96
C ASN A 732 39.24 16.07 -10.54
N THR A 733 38.85 16.20 -11.81
CA THR A 733 37.93 15.25 -12.44
C THR A 733 38.68 14.11 -13.13
N TYR A 734 39.62 14.45 -13.96
CA TYR A 734 40.40 13.46 -14.76
C TYR A 734 41.73 13.05 -14.10
N GLY A 735 42.22 13.81 -13.12
CA GLY A 735 43.53 13.60 -12.52
C GLY A 735 44.66 13.80 -13.56
N ILE A 736 44.50 14.71 -14.50
CA ILE A 736 45.40 15.05 -15.59
C ILE A 736 45.83 16.51 -15.39
N ASP A 737 47.09 16.81 -15.41
CA ASP A 737 47.60 18.20 -15.41
C ASP A 737 47.85 18.65 -16.84
N MET A 738 47.13 19.71 -17.25
CA MET A 738 47.26 20.29 -18.59
C MET A 738 47.63 21.78 -18.57
N LEU A 739 48.12 22.29 -17.41
CA LEU A 739 48.32 23.72 -17.18
C LEU A 739 49.18 24.37 -18.29
N ASP A 740 50.31 23.75 -18.66
CA ASP A 740 51.21 24.30 -19.68
C ASP A 740 50.58 24.27 -21.08
N PHE A 741 49.89 23.21 -21.42
CA PHE A 741 49.19 23.08 -22.70
C PHE A 741 48.05 24.10 -22.86
N ILE A 742 47.23 24.30 -21.79
CA ILE A 742 46.12 25.25 -21.77
C ILE A 742 46.67 26.69 -21.88
N LYS A 743 47.79 27.02 -21.20
CA LYS A 743 48.45 28.33 -21.33
C LYS A 743 48.90 28.63 -22.75
N GLU A 744 49.48 27.65 -23.43
CA GLU A 744 49.94 27.80 -24.82
C GLU A 744 48.78 27.92 -25.84
N ASN A 745 47.65 27.38 -25.55
CA ASN A 745 46.45 27.32 -26.44
C ASN A 745 45.24 28.03 -25.86
N SER A 746 45.38 28.98 -24.95
CA SER A 746 44.31 29.63 -24.18
C SER A 746 43.24 30.35 -25.05
N SER A 747 43.50 30.56 -26.34
CA SER A 747 42.57 31.16 -27.29
C SER A 747 41.93 30.15 -28.27
N ASP A 748 42.06 28.86 -28.01
CA ASP A 748 41.59 27.79 -28.90
C ASP A 748 41.01 26.67 -28.05
N SER A 749 39.71 26.84 -27.64
CA SER A 749 39.00 25.88 -26.81
C SER A 749 38.81 24.54 -27.51
N GLU A 750 38.71 24.50 -28.87
CA GLU A 750 38.58 23.25 -29.61
C GLU A 750 39.83 22.39 -29.50
N LYS A 751 41.02 22.97 -29.61
CA LYS A 751 42.28 22.24 -29.41
C LYS A 751 42.45 21.74 -27.96
N ILE A 752 42.02 22.52 -26.99
CA ILE A 752 42.09 22.11 -25.58
C ILE A 752 41.18 20.90 -25.38
N LEU A 753 39.98 20.91 -25.95
CA LEU A 753 39.04 19.80 -25.89
C LEU A 753 39.63 18.53 -26.55
N GLU A 754 40.12 18.64 -27.81
CA GLU A 754 40.71 17.51 -28.52
C GLU A 754 41.87 16.84 -27.74
N GLU A 755 42.75 17.64 -27.13
CA GLU A 755 43.88 17.13 -26.35
C GLU A 755 43.44 16.55 -25.01
N LEU A 756 42.39 17.13 -24.36
CA LEU A 756 41.81 16.59 -23.15
C LEU A 756 41.17 15.22 -23.39
N GLU A 757 40.36 15.12 -24.43
CA GLU A 757 39.73 13.84 -24.81
C GLU A 757 40.77 12.76 -25.12
N LYS A 758 41.79 13.12 -25.89
CA LYS A 758 42.87 12.20 -26.20
C LYS A 758 43.58 11.69 -24.93
N ARG A 759 44.01 12.59 -24.04
CA ARG A 759 44.69 12.21 -22.78
C ARG A 759 43.76 11.43 -21.82
N ALA A 760 42.48 11.78 -21.78
CA ALA A 760 41.47 11.04 -20.99
C ALA A 760 41.33 9.62 -21.51
N ASN A 761 41.23 9.42 -22.84
CA ASN A 761 41.13 8.10 -23.46
C ASN A 761 42.40 7.26 -23.25
N GLU A 762 43.60 7.88 -23.41
CA GLU A 762 44.88 7.21 -23.15
C GLU A 762 44.98 6.76 -21.69
N LYS A 763 44.61 7.63 -20.73
CA LYS A 763 44.62 7.32 -19.31
C LYS A 763 43.61 6.21 -18.96
N TYR A 764 42.45 6.24 -19.58
CA TYR A 764 41.44 5.19 -19.36
C TYR A 764 41.91 3.85 -19.88
N ALA A 765 42.49 3.79 -21.06
CA ALA A 765 43.05 2.57 -21.64
C ALA A 765 44.19 2.00 -20.80
N GLN A 766 45.07 2.85 -20.24
CA GLN A 766 46.12 2.42 -19.33
C GLN A 766 45.55 1.78 -18.08
N LYS A 767 44.47 2.35 -17.52
CA LYS A 767 43.77 1.78 -16.35
C LYS A 767 43.10 0.45 -16.66
N GLU A 768 42.51 0.31 -17.82
CA GLU A 768 41.92 -0.95 -18.28
C GLU A 768 43.01 -2.04 -18.42
N GLU A 769 44.22 -1.70 -18.88
CA GLU A 769 45.33 -2.62 -18.96
C GLU A 769 45.86 -3.02 -17.53
N GLU A 770 45.87 -2.08 -16.58
CA GLU A 770 46.31 -2.29 -15.20
C GLU A 770 45.32 -3.16 -14.43
N ILE A 771 44.01 -2.97 -14.60
CA ILE A 771 42.94 -3.65 -13.82
C ILE A 771 42.57 -4.97 -14.48
N GLY A 772 42.60 -5.06 -15.78
CA GLY A 772 42.05 -6.12 -16.61
C GLY A 772 40.67 -5.78 -17.16
N SER A 773 40.41 -6.15 -18.41
CA SER A 773 39.18 -5.75 -19.12
C SER A 773 37.91 -6.25 -18.42
N ASP A 774 37.86 -7.51 -17.98
CA ASP A 774 36.68 -8.08 -17.32
C ASP A 774 36.39 -7.40 -15.97
N ASP A 775 37.42 -7.21 -15.14
CA ASP A 775 37.28 -6.54 -13.85
C ASP A 775 36.91 -5.05 -14.06
N MET A 776 37.37 -4.41 -15.15
CA MET A 776 37.00 -3.03 -15.47
C MET A 776 35.51 -2.92 -15.88
N ARG A 777 34.99 -3.85 -16.67
CA ARG A 777 33.53 -3.90 -17.01
C ARG A 777 32.68 -4.04 -15.73
N GLU A 778 33.08 -4.91 -14.82
CA GLU A 778 32.35 -5.05 -13.54
C GLU A 778 32.45 -3.79 -12.68
N LEU A 779 33.59 -3.13 -12.66
CA LEU A 779 33.77 -1.87 -11.94
C LEU A 779 32.92 -0.74 -12.52
N GLU A 780 32.88 -0.58 -13.86
CA GLU A 780 32.01 0.36 -14.54
C GLU A 780 30.56 0.18 -14.12
N ARG A 781 30.08 -1.07 -14.13
CA ARG A 781 28.73 -1.43 -13.77
C ARG A 781 28.42 -1.05 -12.30
N ILE A 782 29.28 -1.41 -11.36
CA ILE A 782 29.09 -1.11 -9.93
C ILE A 782 29.12 0.40 -9.66
N VAL A 783 30.09 1.12 -10.26
CA VAL A 783 30.23 2.58 -10.11
C VAL A 783 28.98 3.27 -10.65
N MET A 784 28.55 2.89 -11.86
CA MET A 784 27.36 3.45 -12.49
C MET A 784 26.12 3.28 -11.59
N LEU A 785 25.82 2.04 -11.17
CA LEU A 785 24.65 1.76 -10.33
C LEU A 785 24.70 2.54 -9.01
N LYS A 786 25.87 2.59 -8.36
CA LYS A 786 26.00 3.26 -7.07
C LYS A 786 25.81 4.78 -7.17
N VAL A 787 26.42 5.42 -8.20
CA VAL A 787 26.29 6.86 -8.42
C VAL A 787 24.84 7.22 -8.81
N VAL A 788 24.24 6.45 -9.70
CA VAL A 788 22.84 6.63 -10.10
C VAL A 788 21.92 6.52 -8.88
N ASP A 789 22.07 5.49 -8.05
CA ASP A 789 21.24 5.29 -6.86
C ASP A 789 21.38 6.45 -5.87
N GLU A 790 22.59 6.92 -5.62
CA GLU A 790 22.84 8.04 -4.70
C GLU A 790 22.22 9.35 -5.21
N LYS A 791 22.45 9.69 -6.49
CA LYS A 791 21.91 10.92 -7.09
C LYS A 791 20.39 10.87 -7.21
N TRP A 792 19.84 9.73 -7.58
CA TRP A 792 18.38 9.52 -7.66
C TRP A 792 17.70 9.67 -6.30
N MET A 793 18.25 9.11 -5.23
CA MET A 793 17.72 9.30 -3.88
C MET A 793 17.74 10.78 -3.45
N ASN A 794 18.81 11.52 -3.77
CA ASN A 794 18.88 12.95 -3.48
C ASN A 794 17.86 13.74 -4.32
N HIS A 795 17.67 13.36 -5.58
CA HIS A 795 16.69 13.98 -6.46
C HIS A 795 15.25 13.79 -5.97
N ILE A 796 14.89 12.59 -5.48
CA ILE A 796 13.57 12.35 -4.88
C ILE A 796 13.31 13.33 -3.73
N ASP A 797 14.29 13.53 -2.82
CA ASP A 797 14.14 14.46 -1.71
C ASP A 797 14.00 15.91 -2.20
N ASN A 798 14.80 16.33 -3.16
CA ASN A 798 14.75 17.68 -3.75
C ASN A 798 13.39 17.93 -4.44
N MET A 799 12.84 16.94 -5.13
CA MET A 799 11.52 17.02 -5.76
C MET A 799 10.39 17.09 -4.73
N ASP A 800 10.53 16.41 -3.59
CA ASP A 800 9.57 16.53 -2.48
C ASP A 800 9.63 17.93 -1.84
N GLU A 801 10.81 18.53 -1.69
CA GLU A 801 10.98 19.91 -1.24
C GLU A 801 10.36 20.91 -2.23
N LEU A 802 10.62 20.75 -3.53
CA LEU A 802 10.01 21.56 -4.58
C LEU A 802 8.48 21.50 -4.51
N LYS A 803 7.91 20.28 -4.38
CA LYS A 803 6.47 20.06 -4.26
C LYS A 803 5.85 20.81 -3.08
N ASN A 804 6.53 20.85 -1.94
CA ASN A 804 6.05 21.56 -0.75
C ASN A 804 6.01 23.08 -0.95
N GLY A 805 6.96 23.64 -1.73
CA GLY A 805 7.06 25.08 -2.00
C GLY A 805 6.26 25.60 -3.21
N ILE A 806 6.02 24.72 -4.19
CA ILE A 806 5.49 25.12 -5.51
C ILE A 806 4.07 25.71 -5.45
N GLY A 807 3.28 25.36 -4.44
CA GLY A 807 1.92 25.87 -4.24
C GLY A 807 1.85 27.40 -4.16
N LEU A 808 2.91 28.06 -3.69
CA LEU A 808 3.01 29.53 -3.63
C LEU A 808 3.02 30.19 -5.02
N ARG A 809 3.41 29.45 -6.07
CA ARG A 809 3.38 29.94 -7.47
C ARG A 809 1.96 30.25 -7.96
N ALA A 810 0.93 29.66 -7.34
CA ALA A 810 -0.48 29.95 -7.66
C ALA A 810 -0.86 31.43 -7.42
N TYR A 811 -0.24 32.12 -6.45
CA TYR A 811 -0.44 33.55 -6.22
C TYR A 811 0.04 34.41 -7.40
N GLY A 812 1.02 33.91 -8.19
CA GLY A 812 1.48 34.51 -9.42
C GLY A 812 0.68 34.12 -10.68
N GLN A 813 -0.53 33.57 -10.53
CA GLN A 813 -1.39 33.08 -11.61
C GLN A 813 -0.73 32.00 -12.50
N GLN A 814 0.21 31.25 -11.96
CA GLN A 814 0.87 30.15 -12.64
C GLN A 814 0.32 28.81 -12.13
N ASP A 815 0.07 27.86 -13.03
CA ASP A 815 -0.33 26.52 -12.63
C ASP A 815 0.82 25.83 -11.89
N PRO A 816 0.64 25.45 -10.60
CA PRO A 816 1.70 24.82 -9.83
C PRO A 816 2.22 23.50 -10.42
N VAL A 817 1.35 22.72 -11.07
CA VAL A 817 1.74 21.42 -11.69
C VAL A 817 2.63 21.65 -12.89
N VAL A 818 2.31 22.68 -13.72
CA VAL A 818 3.14 23.02 -14.90
C VAL A 818 4.51 23.51 -14.45
N LYS A 819 4.56 24.35 -13.38
CA LYS A 819 5.83 24.81 -12.82
C LYS A 819 6.64 23.68 -12.21
N TYR A 820 6.00 22.81 -11.46
CA TYR A 820 6.65 21.61 -10.92
C TYR A 820 7.29 20.75 -12.01
N ARG A 821 6.61 20.61 -13.16
CA ARG A 821 7.15 19.86 -14.31
C ARG A 821 8.39 20.54 -14.90
N ILE A 822 8.35 21.87 -15.09
CA ILE A 822 9.46 22.62 -15.69
C ILE A 822 10.67 22.62 -14.75
N GLU A 823 10.50 23.11 -13.50
CA GLU A 823 11.57 23.18 -12.51
C GLU A 823 12.11 21.78 -12.17
N GLY A 824 11.24 20.77 -12.10
CA GLY A 824 11.64 19.37 -11.90
C GLY A 824 12.38 18.75 -13.07
N MET A 825 12.14 19.21 -14.32
CA MET A 825 12.94 18.78 -15.48
C MET A 825 14.33 19.39 -15.46
N ASP A 826 14.43 20.67 -15.13
CA ASP A 826 15.73 21.34 -14.99
C ASP A 826 16.60 20.64 -13.92
N MET A 827 16.01 20.33 -12.76
CA MET A 827 16.69 19.58 -11.68
C MET A 827 17.08 18.15 -12.10
N PHE A 828 16.27 17.51 -12.95
CA PHE A 828 16.56 16.17 -13.45
C PHE A 828 17.74 16.19 -14.45
N GLU A 829 17.79 17.18 -15.34
CA GLU A 829 18.91 17.37 -16.28
C GLU A 829 20.21 17.66 -15.52
N GLU A 830 20.17 18.49 -14.48
CA GLU A 830 21.30 18.74 -13.60
C GLU A 830 21.78 17.44 -12.92
N MET A 831 20.85 16.64 -12.38
CA MET A 831 21.19 15.34 -11.80
C MET A 831 21.87 14.40 -12.81
N ILE A 832 21.38 14.33 -14.04
CA ILE A 832 22.01 13.51 -15.12
C ILE A 832 23.42 14.02 -15.43
N SER A 833 23.61 15.33 -15.48
CA SER A 833 24.94 15.93 -15.64
C SER A 833 25.87 15.55 -14.50
N ASP A 834 25.40 15.65 -13.27
CA ASP A 834 26.14 15.26 -12.07
C ASP A 834 26.54 13.78 -12.08
N ILE A 835 25.63 12.88 -12.52
CA ILE A 835 25.94 11.45 -12.66
C ILE A 835 27.12 11.25 -13.61
N LYS A 836 27.12 11.93 -14.76
CA LYS A 836 28.23 11.83 -15.73
C LYS A 836 29.57 12.29 -15.13
N VAL A 837 29.55 13.43 -14.42
CA VAL A 837 30.74 13.98 -13.77
C VAL A 837 31.27 13.03 -12.69
N ASP A 838 30.42 12.55 -11.78
CA ASP A 838 30.85 11.71 -10.68
C ASP A 838 31.31 10.32 -11.14
N VAL A 839 30.65 9.71 -12.12
CA VAL A 839 31.08 8.44 -12.75
C VAL A 839 32.46 8.63 -13.39
N THR A 840 32.64 9.68 -14.20
CA THR A 840 33.91 10.01 -14.84
C THR A 840 35.00 10.21 -13.76
N LYS A 841 34.73 11.03 -12.75
CA LYS A 841 35.65 11.32 -11.66
C LYS A 841 36.10 10.06 -10.91
N ILE A 842 35.17 9.18 -10.58
CA ILE A 842 35.50 7.94 -9.85
C ILE A 842 36.34 7.02 -10.72
N LEU A 843 35.92 6.75 -11.97
CA LEU A 843 36.61 5.84 -12.86
C LEU A 843 38.01 6.36 -13.24
N MET A 844 38.15 7.67 -13.47
CA MET A 844 39.44 8.29 -13.80
C MET A 844 40.44 8.37 -12.63
N ASN A 845 39.95 8.32 -11.36
CA ASN A 845 40.82 8.48 -10.19
C ASN A 845 40.95 7.22 -9.33
N ILE A 846 40.26 6.12 -9.67
CA ILE A 846 40.35 4.87 -8.92
C ILE A 846 41.81 4.32 -8.99
N ARG A 847 42.31 3.83 -7.85
CA ARG A 847 43.63 3.20 -7.74
C ARG A 847 43.43 1.78 -7.19
N GLN A 848 44.17 0.82 -7.75
CA GLN A 848 44.20 -0.53 -7.22
C GLN A 848 44.78 -0.49 -5.78
N GLN A 849 43.97 -0.71 -4.77
CA GLN A 849 44.45 -0.93 -3.41
C GLN A 849 44.67 -2.43 -3.21
N ALA A 850 45.86 -2.76 -2.66
CA ALA A 850 46.26 -4.14 -2.39
C ALA A 850 45.16 -4.97 -1.72
N GLU A 851 45.13 -6.26 -2.02
CA GLU A 851 44.11 -7.32 -1.74
C GLU A 851 43.47 -7.33 -0.33
N ASN A 852 44.06 -6.66 0.66
CA ASN A 852 43.56 -6.66 2.05
C ASN A 852 42.25 -5.86 2.26
N LYS A 853 41.81 -5.00 1.32
CA LYS A 853 40.53 -4.25 1.45
C LYS A 853 39.36 -4.85 0.68
N ARG A 854 39.62 -5.82 -0.21
CA ARG A 854 38.52 -6.54 -0.91
C ARG A 854 37.50 -7.21 0.06
N GLN A 855 38.03 -7.73 1.19
CA GLN A 855 37.18 -8.34 2.22
C GLN A 855 36.39 -7.30 3.08
N GLU A 856 36.90 -6.07 3.24
CA GLU A 856 36.20 -5.02 4.00
C GLU A 856 35.11 -4.34 3.14
N THR A 857 35.35 -4.13 1.85
CA THR A 857 34.34 -3.52 0.96
C THR A 857 33.14 -4.46 0.73
N VAL A 858 33.39 -5.77 0.63
CA VAL A 858 32.33 -6.80 0.57
C VAL A 858 31.58 -6.90 1.91
N LYS A 859 32.26 -6.68 3.05
CA LYS A 859 31.61 -6.65 4.37
C LYS A 859 30.80 -5.37 4.59
N ILE A 860 31.26 -4.22 4.09
CA ILE A 860 30.52 -2.94 4.19
C ILE A 860 29.28 -2.96 3.30
N THR A 861 29.36 -3.53 2.10
CA THR A 861 28.18 -3.75 1.24
C THR A 861 27.24 -4.80 1.80
N GLY A 862 27.74 -5.85 2.43
CA GLY A 862 26.95 -6.85 3.16
C GLY A 862 26.22 -6.25 4.37
N ALA A 863 26.88 -5.39 5.15
CA ALA A 863 26.27 -4.70 6.28
C ALA A 863 25.24 -3.63 5.87
N ALA A 864 25.42 -2.97 4.73
CA ALA A 864 24.43 -2.06 4.16
C ALA A 864 23.21 -2.83 3.60
N LEU A 865 23.43 -3.99 2.99
CA LEU A 865 22.36 -4.90 2.54
C LEU A 865 21.61 -5.54 3.72
N GLU A 866 22.30 -5.93 4.81
CA GLU A 866 21.66 -6.37 6.05
C GLU A 866 20.85 -5.24 6.71
N ALA A 867 21.31 -3.99 6.65
CA ALA A 867 20.54 -2.85 7.13
C ALA A 867 19.29 -2.56 6.26
N ILE A 868 19.35 -2.78 4.96
CA ILE A 868 18.17 -2.68 4.05
C ILE A 868 17.19 -3.83 4.29
N HIS A 869 17.68 -5.03 4.64
CA HIS A 869 16.85 -6.19 4.99
C HIS A 869 16.37 -6.19 6.45
N SER A 870 16.95 -5.41 7.35
CA SER A 870 16.56 -5.33 8.77
C SER A 870 15.49 -4.28 9.07
N VAL A 871 14.97 -3.60 8.07
CA VAL A 871 13.83 -2.63 8.21
C VAL A 871 12.47 -3.34 8.22
N ASP A 872 12.41 -4.64 7.95
CA ASP A 872 11.21 -5.43 8.24
C ASP A 872 11.12 -5.68 9.75
N GLY A 873 10.30 -4.88 10.42
CA GLY A 873 9.90 -5.08 11.82
C GLY A 873 9.01 -6.31 12.02
N GLY A 874 9.52 -7.47 11.64
CA GLY A 874 8.96 -8.77 12.01
C GLY A 874 9.53 -9.17 13.36
N GLU A 875 8.68 -9.26 14.38
CA GLU A 875 8.99 -9.90 15.64
C GLU A 875 9.69 -11.25 15.38
N LYS A 876 10.86 -11.39 15.96
CA LYS A 876 11.48 -12.72 16.11
C LYS A 876 10.57 -13.54 17.01
N ILE A 877 9.70 -14.36 16.44
CA ILE A 877 9.12 -15.49 17.14
C ILE A 877 10.31 -16.40 17.50
N GLY A 878 10.52 -16.52 18.80
CA GLY A 878 11.63 -17.26 19.36
C GLY A 878 11.59 -18.73 18.93
N THR A 879 12.60 -19.11 18.18
CA THR A 879 13.15 -20.44 18.30
C THR A 879 14.52 -20.25 18.93
N ASP A 880 14.63 -20.59 20.19
CA ASP A 880 15.88 -20.78 20.90
C ASP A 880 16.77 -21.75 20.12
N VAL A 881 17.62 -21.22 19.28
CA VAL A 881 18.86 -21.88 18.91
C VAL A 881 19.97 -20.96 19.36
N ASP A 882 20.44 -21.28 20.53
CA ASP A 882 21.62 -20.75 21.19
C ASP A 882 22.84 -20.82 20.22
N ARG A 883 23.06 -19.75 19.44
CA ARG A 883 24.33 -19.51 18.77
C ARG A 883 25.11 -18.45 19.55
N THR A 884 25.62 -18.89 20.66
CA THR A 884 26.71 -18.21 21.35
C THR A 884 27.83 -17.99 20.34
N ILE A 885 28.05 -16.73 19.93
CA ILE A 885 29.29 -16.31 19.28
C ILE A 885 30.40 -16.49 20.33
N ARG A 886 31.15 -17.57 20.24
CA ARG A 886 32.37 -17.76 21.01
C ARG A 886 33.40 -16.76 20.51
N ASN A 887 33.60 -15.70 21.26
CA ASN A 887 34.81 -14.88 21.17
C ASN A 887 36.00 -15.76 21.59
N GLU A 888 36.81 -16.19 20.64
CA GLU A 888 38.04 -16.98 20.86
C GLU A 888 39.22 -16.11 21.31
N GLY A 889 38.98 -15.16 22.17
CA GLY A 889 40.02 -14.44 22.89
C GLY A 889 40.02 -14.82 24.36
N PRO A 890 41.21 -15.02 25.01
CA PRO A 890 41.24 -15.32 26.44
C PRO A 890 40.55 -14.18 27.21
N LYS A 891 39.46 -14.50 27.94
CA LYS A 891 38.76 -13.55 28.82
C LYS A 891 39.72 -13.13 29.94
N ILE A 892 40.24 -11.91 29.86
CA ILE A 892 41.09 -11.32 30.89
C ILE A 892 40.18 -10.79 32.01
N GLY A 893 40.31 -11.38 33.17
CA GLY A 893 39.56 -10.94 34.36
C GLY A 893 40.05 -9.58 34.85
N ARG A 894 39.18 -8.76 35.45
CA ARG A 894 39.51 -7.43 35.97
C ARG A 894 40.72 -7.42 36.93
N ASN A 895 41.00 -8.54 37.61
CA ASN A 895 42.11 -8.70 38.55
C ASN A 895 43.35 -9.37 37.96
N ASP A 896 43.33 -9.84 36.72
CA ASP A 896 44.45 -10.49 36.03
C ASP A 896 45.54 -9.47 35.66
N LYS A 897 46.76 -9.98 35.43
CA LYS A 897 47.86 -9.12 34.96
C LYS A 897 47.56 -8.56 33.56
N CYS A 898 47.76 -7.25 33.37
CA CYS A 898 47.44 -6.59 32.10
C CYS A 898 48.33 -7.14 30.95
N PRO A 899 47.77 -7.51 29.80
CA PRO A 899 48.54 -8.06 28.69
C PRO A 899 49.47 -7.05 28.02
N CYS A 900 49.40 -5.75 28.37
CA CYS A 900 50.33 -4.74 27.88
C CYS A 900 51.74 -4.82 28.48
N GLY A 901 52.03 -5.80 29.35
CA GLY A 901 53.36 -5.99 29.96
C GLY A 901 53.69 -5.06 31.14
N SER A 902 52.74 -4.21 31.59
CA SER A 902 52.99 -3.23 32.67
C SER A 902 53.08 -3.82 34.08
N GLY A 903 52.85 -5.12 34.27
CA GLY A 903 52.83 -5.79 35.59
C GLY A 903 51.64 -5.40 36.47
N LYS A 904 50.77 -4.45 36.07
CA LYS A 904 49.59 -4.00 36.84
C LYS A 904 48.36 -4.88 36.53
N LYS A 905 47.38 -4.93 37.45
CA LYS A 905 46.11 -5.58 37.20
C LYS A 905 45.34 -4.86 36.08
N TYR A 906 44.60 -5.61 35.25
CA TYR A 906 43.88 -5.08 34.08
C TYR A 906 43.01 -3.87 34.41
N LYS A 907 42.23 -3.90 35.49
CA LYS A 907 41.42 -2.77 35.97
C LYS A 907 42.22 -1.51 36.37
N ASN A 908 43.51 -1.61 36.61
CA ASN A 908 44.35 -0.49 37.00
C ASN A 908 45.29 -0.07 35.85
N CYS A 909 45.11 -0.59 34.63
CA CYS A 909 45.90 -0.32 33.46
C CYS A 909 44.98 -0.13 32.23
N CYS A 910 44.99 -1.01 31.27
CA CYS A 910 44.24 -0.85 30.02
C CYS A 910 42.70 -0.95 30.21
N GLY A 911 42.23 -1.60 31.27
CA GLY A 911 40.81 -1.69 31.65
C GLY A 911 40.33 -0.59 32.62
N LYS A 912 41.05 0.54 32.76
CA LYS A 912 40.68 1.61 33.69
C LYS A 912 39.48 2.46 33.22
N ASN A 913 39.22 2.48 31.93
CA ASN A 913 38.16 3.27 31.31
C ASN A 913 37.08 2.39 30.62
N GLN A 914 37.01 1.08 30.93
CA GLN A 914 35.93 0.14 30.52
C GLN A 914 35.03 -0.22 31.68
#